data_7046b0b5f592dad03db1aa3d7b61385d
#
_entry.id   7046b0b5f592dad03db1aa3d7b61385d
#
_cell.length_a   1.000
_cell.length_b   1.000
_cell.length_c   1.000
_cell.angle_alpha   90.00
_cell.angle_beta   90.00
_cell.angle_gamma   90.00
#
_symmetry.space_group_name_H-M   'P 1'
#
loop_
_entity.id
_entity.type
_entity.pdbx_description
1 polymer ?
#
loop_
_entity_poly.entity_id
_entity_poly.type
_entity_poly.pdbx_seq_one_letter_code
_entity_poly.pdbx_strand_id
1 'polypeptide(L)'
;MSSNLDSINSEFEEQFHLTLERPELIQSFLKARSKEFDRVIIKEFKRLSLESDFAIIALGGYGRNELFPGSDLDLSIIQLVKKSQKIEGVKDFIAWLWTLNVKVGHSVRTLREIHKITKVDLKEFTSHLSHRIIYCQPEVEKELQNNFQKIVKGWNKSKFFKAKKIEQFERFQSFDSTEFSLEPDLKESPGCLRDFQTALWVLEHCFEVKNFKATEGLDIFDKQYLKSIDESYCYIKSMRFALNLNANSNRISFENQLLLASKAQLKASKKSSAVEKFMCMFFQHASKLSDFNEMVFQAYSDRDALIKRPYTKNFYLFKDRLGIQKHINLAKRPGLILESFLQIGRLKNVNGLDCISMQRIRRALPTIDPQYFLTLSTGHQFLEILRSQNSLSAILKKLKQLGILRLLIPEFGEVEGQMQFDMFHVYTVDEHTLKVVRNMRQMQIGNIDAAMKIERELINKLPKIELLYLAGIFHDLGKGKGGDHSEIGAKIVTKFCKRLELPMHEIELLQWLVKNHLVMSSISQKTDIHDPETIEQFTKTVDSLEKLNYIYILTINDIRGTNPTLWNSWKHDLLKQLFLSSRKRLNREEHESDSFVVAERKRRALNDFNDQDTAVIKNIWMQLPSTYFAKYQIEQLAYQAQVISREGAGSVHVNKRQNFLEVFIFTPNQLGLFYKTAQALEGLSLETIDANIHTTNDGQFAMNTFICRHKVLGSNLTKRDKLGIQQKIKSRLSDEGIIKIQAPKYAKKVFTYSTRVEISKNTHSSTNLITLETLDQPSLLSKVANIFFDHGINVISSRITTLGEKVEDNFIVVDASNGSQISQNKERIVSAKLKNL
;
A
#
# COMPACT_ATOMS: atom_id res chain seq x y z
N MET A 1 41.21 -8.05 12.05
CA MET A 1 39.77 -8.27 11.73
C MET A 1 39.21 -7.13 10.90
N SER A 2 39.27 -5.87 11.32
CA SER A 2 38.70 -4.75 10.56
C SER A 2 39.22 -4.69 9.11
N SER A 3 40.55 -4.72 8.91
CA SER A 3 41.15 -4.66 7.56
C SER A 3 40.64 -5.75 6.58
N ASN A 4 40.41 -6.97 7.07
CA ASN A 4 39.91 -8.07 6.24
C ASN A 4 38.41 -7.92 5.94
N LEU A 5 37.61 -7.45 6.91
CA LEU A 5 36.21 -7.16 6.70
C LEU A 5 36.02 -5.98 5.74
N ASP A 6 36.88 -4.94 5.85
CA ASP A 6 36.84 -3.78 4.95
C ASP A 6 37.22 -4.18 3.53
N SER A 7 38.20 -5.08 3.37
CA SER A 7 38.55 -5.64 2.06
C SER A 7 37.37 -6.40 1.44
N ILE A 8 36.70 -7.28 2.21
CA ILE A 8 35.54 -8.04 1.73
C ILE A 8 34.39 -7.08 1.34
N ASN A 9 34.16 -6.03 2.14
CA ASN A 9 33.13 -5.05 1.90
C ASN A 9 33.40 -4.23 0.62
N SER A 10 34.64 -3.76 0.44
CA SER A 10 35.05 -3.00 -0.74
C SER A 10 34.96 -3.83 -2.01
N GLU A 11 35.42 -5.07 -1.96
CA GLU A 11 35.30 -5.99 -3.10
C GLU A 11 33.83 -6.28 -3.46
N PHE A 12 32.96 -6.43 -2.45
CA PHE A 12 31.53 -6.58 -2.71
C PHE A 12 30.93 -5.33 -3.34
N GLU A 13 31.30 -4.13 -2.89
CA GLU A 13 30.78 -2.89 -3.49
C GLU A 13 31.16 -2.75 -4.95
N GLU A 14 32.39 -3.10 -5.33
CA GLU A 14 32.83 -3.12 -6.72
C GLU A 14 32.08 -4.14 -7.57
N GLN A 15 31.77 -5.30 -6.98
CA GLN A 15 31.12 -6.42 -7.66
C GLN A 15 29.60 -6.49 -7.47
N PHE A 16 28.98 -5.53 -6.80
CA PHE A 16 27.55 -5.59 -6.49
C PHE A 16 26.68 -5.82 -7.74
N HIS A 17 26.94 -5.11 -8.83
CA HIS A 17 26.22 -5.28 -10.08
C HIS A 17 26.37 -6.71 -10.63
N LEU A 18 27.54 -7.34 -10.51
CA LEU A 18 27.77 -8.73 -10.92
C LEU A 18 26.99 -9.71 -10.03
N THR A 19 26.82 -9.41 -8.73
CA THR A 19 26.02 -10.26 -7.83
C THR A 19 24.53 -10.19 -8.10
N LEU A 20 24.05 -9.21 -8.85
CA LEU A 20 22.67 -9.17 -9.35
C LEU A 20 22.49 -9.96 -10.64
N GLU A 21 23.52 -10.02 -11.50
CA GLU A 21 23.53 -10.84 -12.71
C GLU A 21 23.81 -12.32 -12.43
N ARG A 22 24.69 -12.59 -11.46
CA ARG A 22 25.10 -13.92 -11.00
C ARG A 22 24.88 -14.02 -9.49
N PRO A 23 23.61 -14.25 -9.06
CA PRO A 23 23.25 -14.12 -7.65
C PRO A 23 23.99 -15.07 -6.71
N GLU A 24 24.46 -16.21 -7.21
CA GLU A 24 25.21 -17.19 -6.44
C GLU A 24 26.54 -16.64 -5.85
N LEU A 25 27.11 -15.60 -6.44
CA LEU A 25 28.36 -14.98 -5.99
C LEU A 25 28.26 -14.43 -4.55
N ILE A 26 27.07 -14.00 -4.10
CA ILE A 26 26.88 -13.50 -2.74
C ILE A 26 27.24 -14.51 -1.65
N GLN A 27 27.14 -15.79 -1.97
CA GLN A 27 27.45 -16.85 -1.01
C GLN A 27 28.93 -16.84 -0.60
N SER A 28 29.84 -16.50 -1.53
CA SER A 28 31.27 -16.38 -1.24
C SER A 28 31.57 -15.25 -0.26
N PHE A 29 30.94 -14.08 -0.45
CA PHE A 29 31.10 -12.92 0.43
C PHE A 29 30.58 -13.18 1.84
N LEU A 30 29.39 -13.74 1.96
CA LEU A 30 28.78 -14.07 3.26
C LEU A 30 29.58 -15.13 4.00
N LYS A 31 30.10 -16.15 3.27
CA LYS A 31 30.94 -17.19 3.84
C LYS A 31 32.31 -16.65 4.27
N ALA A 32 32.91 -15.76 3.48
CA ALA A 32 34.19 -15.12 3.81
C ALA A 32 34.05 -14.30 5.12
N ARG A 33 32.99 -13.50 5.24
CA ARG A 33 32.71 -12.76 6.48
C ARG A 33 32.52 -13.68 7.68
N SER A 34 31.72 -14.74 7.53
CA SER A 34 31.50 -15.70 8.61
C SER A 34 32.79 -16.38 9.06
N LYS A 35 33.65 -16.77 8.11
CA LYS A 35 34.96 -17.37 8.40
C LYS A 35 35.92 -16.42 9.11
N GLU A 36 35.88 -15.12 8.77
CA GLU A 36 36.73 -14.13 9.47
C GLU A 36 36.32 -14.00 10.92
N PHE A 37 35.03 -13.99 11.23
CA PHE A 37 34.53 -14.03 12.61
C PHE A 37 34.93 -15.35 13.30
N ASP A 38 34.74 -16.50 12.62
CA ASP A 38 35.16 -17.81 13.16
C ASP A 38 36.63 -17.78 13.59
N ARG A 39 37.50 -17.27 12.69
CA ARG A 39 38.97 -17.21 12.95
C ARG A 39 39.31 -16.40 14.21
N VAL A 40 38.66 -15.25 14.35
CA VAL A 40 38.93 -14.34 15.49
C VAL A 40 38.36 -14.90 16.80
N ILE A 41 37.15 -15.45 16.74
CA ILE A 41 36.49 -16.11 17.89
C ILE A 41 37.28 -17.31 18.37
N ILE A 42 37.71 -18.21 17.48
CA ILE A 42 38.49 -19.39 17.83
C ILE A 42 39.85 -18.99 18.45
N LYS A 43 40.49 -17.93 17.90
CA LYS A 43 41.76 -17.45 18.42
C LYS A 43 41.63 -17.00 19.89
N GLU A 44 40.61 -16.21 20.19
CA GLU A 44 40.39 -15.71 21.56
C GLU A 44 39.94 -16.82 22.51
N PHE A 45 39.08 -17.71 22.05
CA PHE A 45 38.61 -18.86 22.81
C PHE A 45 39.75 -19.77 23.27
N LYS A 46 40.75 -20.00 22.38
CA LYS A 46 41.97 -20.76 22.70
C LYS A 46 42.90 -19.97 23.59
N ARG A 47 43.04 -18.66 23.43
CA ARG A 47 43.82 -17.81 24.30
C ARG A 47 43.40 -17.89 25.78
N LEU A 48 42.07 -18.02 25.99
CA LEU A 48 41.46 -18.16 27.30
C LEU A 48 41.41 -19.62 27.79
N SER A 49 41.98 -20.55 27.03
CA SER A 49 42.06 -21.98 27.33
C SER A 49 40.70 -22.64 27.65
N LEU A 50 39.65 -22.24 26.91
CA LEU A 50 38.28 -22.70 27.14
C LEU A 50 37.93 -23.99 26.42
N GLU A 51 38.77 -24.47 25.53
CA GLU A 51 38.50 -25.55 24.57
C GLU A 51 38.28 -26.93 25.24
N SER A 52 38.79 -27.14 26.46
CA SER A 52 38.58 -28.42 27.16
C SER A 52 37.17 -28.53 27.74
N ASP A 53 36.55 -27.42 28.13
CA ASP A 53 35.34 -27.40 28.94
C ASP A 53 34.12 -26.94 28.17
N PHE A 54 34.34 -26.26 27.02
CA PHE A 54 33.28 -25.62 26.25
C PHE A 54 33.42 -25.84 24.76
N ALA A 55 32.29 -25.80 24.06
CA ALA A 55 32.22 -25.71 22.59
C ALA A 55 31.49 -24.44 22.17
N ILE A 56 31.80 -23.94 20.98
CA ILE A 56 31.13 -22.75 20.41
C ILE A 56 30.32 -23.14 19.18
N ILE A 57 29.07 -22.74 19.18
CA ILE A 57 28.13 -22.99 18.11
C ILE A 57 27.60 -21.65 17.58
N ALA A 58 27.63 -21.45 16.25
CA ALA A 58 26.94 -20.39 15.58
C ALA A 58 25.47 -20.77 15.37
N LEU A 59 24.57 -19.84 15.61
CA LEU A 59 23.12 -20.01 15.47
C LEU A 59 22.54 -19.06 14.41
N GLY A 60 21.31 -19.32 14.00
CA GLY A 60 20.56 -18.44 13.13
C GLY A 60 21.26 -18.09 11.81
N GLY A 61 21.38 -16.80 11.50
CA GLY A 61 22.07 -16.31 10.29
C GLY A 61 23.55 -16.66 10.27
N TYR A 62 24.22 -16.53 11.41
CA TYR A 62 25.64 -16.90 11.55
C TYR A 62 25.86 -18.41 11.37
N GLY A 63 24.93 -19.21 11.90
CA GLY A 63 24.94 -20.66 11.70
C GLY A 63 24.83 -21.09 10.24
N ARG A 64 24.04 -20.35 9.42
CA ARG A 64 23.90 -20.57 7.98
C ARG A 64 25.04 -20.01 7.12
N ASN A 65 26.09 -19.43 7.72
CA ASN A 65 27.12 -18.64 7.04
C ASN A 65 26.53 -17.43 6.28
N GLU A 66 25.51 -16.80 6.84
CA GLU A 66 24.80 -15.64 6.27
C GLU A 66 24.95 -14.42 7.19
N LEU A 67 26.19 -14.06 7.53
CA LEU A 67 26.49 -12.92 8.38
C LEU A 67 26.58 -11.64 7.55
N PHE A 68 25.49 -10.88 7.50
CA PHE A 68 25.45 -9.58 6.79
C PHE A 68 26.15 -8.47 7.57
N PRO A 69 26.58 -7.37 6.93
CA PRO A 69 26.96 -6.15 7.63
C PRO A 69 25.85 -5.72 8.60
N GLY A 70 26.20 -5.35 9.84
CA GLY A 70 25.23 -4.95 10.86
C GLY A 70 24.32 -6.07 11.41
N SER A 71 24.52 -7.33 11.02
CA SER A 71 23.79 -8.47 11.59
C SER A 71 24.28 -8.81 13.00
N ASP A 72 23.36 -9.31 13.83
CA ASP A 72 23.69 -9.85 15.14
C ASP A 72 24.55 -11.13 15.00
N LEU A 73 25.51 -11.29 15.90
CA LEU A 73 26.37 -12.46 16.03
C LEU A 73 25.76 -13.39 17.07
N ASP A 74 24.97 -14.38 16.62
CA ASP A 74 24.28 -15.32 17.52
C ASP A 74 25.16 -16.52 17.86
N LEU A 75 25.55 -16.64 19.12
CA LEU A 75 26.45 -17.67 19.65
C LEU A 75 25.81 -18.49 20.77
N SER A 76 26.03 -19.79 20.76
CA SER A 76 25.78 -20.68 21.90
C SER A 76 27.07 -21.28 22.37
N ILE A 77 27.46 -20.97 23.60
CA ILE A 77 28.59 -21.54 24.29
C ILE A 77 28.08 -22.76 25.08
N ILE A 78 28.47 -23.95 24.66
CA ILE A 78 27.99 -25.17 25.24
C ILE A 78 28.98 -25.63 26.32
N GLN A 79 28.50 -25.74 27.55
CA GLN A 79 29.28 -26.31 28.66
C GLN A 79 29.28 -27.82 28.55
N LEU A 80 30.46 -28.40 28.39
CA LEU A 80 30.70 -29.85 28.24
C LEU A 80 30.90 -30.57 29.58
N VAL A 81 31.46 -29.85 30.56
CA VAL A 81 31.83 -30.39 31.89
C VAL A 81 30.85 -29.85 32.94
N LYS A 82 30.33 -30.72 33.83
CA LYS A 82 29.28 -30.35 34.80
C LYS A 82 29.72 -29.24 35.80
N LYS A 83 31.02 -29.21 36.19
CA LYS A 83 31.59 -28.14 37.04
C LYS A 83 32.89 -27.71 36.41
N SER A 84 32.83 -26.68 35.58
CA SER A 84 34.03 -26.06 35.03
C SER A 84 34.62 -25.03 36.01
N GLN A 85 35.93 -25.08 36.20
CA GLN A 85 36.65 -24.04 36.93
C GLN A 85 36.93 -22.80 36.07
N LYS A 86 36.56 -22.84 34.76
CA LYS A 86 36.85 -21.79 33.76
C LYS A 86 35.68 -20.85 33.52
N ILE A 87 34.73 -20.76 34.45
CA ILE A 87 33.54 -19.89 34.32
C ILE A 87 33.94 -18.42 34.20
N GLU A 88 34.96 -17.96 34.91
CA GLU A 88 35.48 -16.59 34.78
C GLU A 88 36.07 -16.36 33.39
N GLY A 89 36.80 -17.32 32.82
CA GLY A 89 37.26 -17.19 31.43
C GLY A 89 36.13 -17.08 30.40
N VAL A 90 34.95 -17.67 30.64
CA VAL A 90 33.78 -17.48 29.80
C VAL A 90 33.21 -16.05 29.92
N LYS A 91 33.23 -15.48 31.13
CA LYS A 91 32.85 -14.07 31.34
C LYS A 91 33.80 -13.13 30.59
N ASP A 92 35.11 -13.36 30.69
CA ASP A 92 36.11 -12.62 29.94
C ASP A 92 35.93 -12.73 28.43
N PHE A 93 35.61 -13.93 27.95
CA PHE A 93 35.30 -14.19 26.55
C PHE A 93 34.07 -13.40 26.09
N ILE A 94 32.99 -13.38 26.85
CA ILE A 94 31.79 -12.61 26.57
C ILE A 94 32.07 -11.11 26.55
N ALA A 95 32.83 -10.61 27.56
CA ALA A 95 33.25 -9.22 27.63
C ALA A 95 34.07 -8.83 26.40
N TRP A 96 34.97 -9.71 25.97
CA TRP A 96 35.75 -9.50 24.74
C TRP A 96 34.86 -9.51 23.49
N LEU A 97 33.85 -10.41 23.38
CA LEU A 97 32.89 -10.41 22.24
C LEU A 97 32.22 -9.05 22.09
N TRP A 98 31.88 -8.37 23.16
CA TRP A 98 31.27 -7.03 23.12
C TRP A 98 32.23 -5.95 22.59
N THR A 99 33.54 -6.19 22.60
CA THR A 99 34.54 -5.28 22.02
C THR A 99 34.62 -5.36 20.50
N LEU A 100 33.97 -6.36 19.88
CA LEU A 100 34.04 -6.58 18.42
C LEU A 100 33.23 -5.57 17.59
N ASN A 101 32.60 -4.60 18.23
CA ASN A 101 31.75 -3.57 17.59
C ASN A 101 30.61 -4.14 16.72
N VAL A 102 30.09 -5.31 17.12
CA VAL A 102 28.90 -5.96 16.55
C VAL A 102 27.94 -6.29 17.66
N LYS A 103 26.65 -6.36 17.34
CA LYS A 103 25.66 -6.85 18.28
C LYS A 103 25.86 -8.35 18.50
N VAL A 104 26.00 -8.77 19.74
CA VAL A 104 26.24 -10.17 20.10
C VAL A 104 25.04 -10.71 20.88
N GLY A 105 24.34 -11.67 20.30
CA GLY A 105 23.42 -12.56 20.99
C GLY A 105 24.21 -13.78 21.50
N HIS A 106 24.21 -14.04 22.82
CA HIS A 106 24.91 -15.18 23.35
C HIS A 106 24.12 -15.95 24.40
N SER A 107 24.40 -17.23 24.52
CA SER A 107 23.90 -18.08 25.60
C SER A 107 24.99 -19.03 26.07
N VAL A 108 25.04 -19.28 27.38
CA VAL A 108 25.92 -20.27 27.99
C VAL A 108 25.05 -21.34 28.61
N ARG A 109 25.03 -22.53 28.04
CA ARG A 109 24.12 -23.61 28.44
C ARG A 109 24.75 -24.99 28.28
N THR A 110 24.30 -25.93 29.09
CA THR A 110 24.55 -27.36 28.87
C THR A 110 23.64 -27.91 27.76
N LEU A 111 24.02 -29.00 27.11
CA LEU A 111 23.18 -29.69 26.12
C LEU A 111 21.76 -30.05 26.66
N ARG A 112 21.68 -30.36 27.96
CA ARG A 112 20.41 -30.67 28.63
C ARG A 112 19.49 -29.46 28.70
N GLU A 113 20.03 -28.28 29.00
CA GLU A 113 19.26 -27.02 29.03
C GLU A 113 18.81 -26.61 27.64
N ILE A 114 19.68 -26.73 26.64
CA ILE A 114 19.30 -26.49 25.23
C ILE A 114 18.14 -27.38 24.83
N HIS A 115 18.24 -28.68 25.15
CA HIS A 115 17.17 -29.64 24.83
C HIS A 115 15.85 -29.31 25.55
N LYS A 116 15.90 -28.73 26.75
CA LYS A 116 14.71 -28.31 27.50
C LYS A 116 14.06 -27.07 26.88
N ILE A 117 14.86 -26.03 26.60
CA ILE A 117 14.33 -24.76 26.10
C ILE A 117 13.82 -24.88 24.66
N THR A 118 14.52 -25.61 23.79
CA THR A 118 14.10 -25.84 22.41
C THR A 118 12.80 -26.61 22.27
N LYS A 119 12.34 -27.31 23.32
CA LYS A 119 11.02 -27.97 23.32
C LYS A 119 9.84 -27.03 23.55
N VAL A 120 10.07 -25.88 24.15
CA VAL A 120 9.01 -24.94 24.56
C VAL A 120 9.06 -23.62 23.79
N ASP A 121 10.25 -23.18 23.38
CA ASP A 121 10.45 -21.94 22.66
C ASP A 121 10.71 -22.17 21.17
N LEU A 122 9.79 -21.64 20.34
CA LEU A 122 9.84 -21.78 18.87
C LEU A 122 11.04 -21.04 18.26
N LYS A 123 11.42 -19.88 18.82
CA LYS A 123 12.56 -19.08 18.31
C LYS A 123 13.87 -19.77 18.61
N GLU A 124 14.04 -20.26 19.84
CA GLU A 124 15.21 -21.05 20.22
C GLU A 124 15.31 -22.32 19.36
N PHE A 125 14.20 -23.00 19.14
CA PHE A 125 14.18 -24.19 18.29
C PHE A 125 14.63 -23.87 16.86
N THR A 126 14.06 -22.84 16.22
CA THR A 126 14.41 -22.49 14.84
C THR A 126 15.85 -21.97 14.70
N SER A 127 16.38 -21.29 15.73
CA SER A 127 17.79 -20.87 15.76
C SER A 127 18.72 -22.08 15.76
N HIS A 128 18.37 -23.13 16.52
CA HIS A 128 19.14 -24.37 16.61
C HIS A 128 18.97 -25.28 15.38
N LEU A 129 17.88 -25.18 14.60
CA LEU A 129 17.80 -25.81 13.28
C LEU A 129 18.91 -25.31 12.35
N SER A 130 19.26 -24.05 12.45
CA SER A 130 20.32 -23.41 11.65
C SER A 130 21.64 -23.34 12.43
N HIS A 131 22.03 -24.40 13.14
CA HIS A 131 23.28 -24.41 13.90
C HIS A 131 24.49 -24.79 13.04
N ARG A 132 25.68 -24.33 13.45
CA ARG A 132 26.96 -24.72 12.89
C ARG A 132 28.02 -24.72 14.02
N ILE A 133 28.76 -25.80 14.13
CA ILE A 133 29.88 -25.89 15.09
C ILE A 133 31.00 -24.97 14.58
N ILE A 134 31.40 -23.99 15.41
CA ILE A 134 32.55 -23.11 15.14
C ILE A 134 33.80 -23.80 15.65
N TYR A 135 33.74 -24.29 16.89
CA TYR A 135 34.82 -24.99 17.49
C TYR A 135 34.35 -25.97 18.57
N CYS A 136 34.89 -27.17 18.54
CA CYS A 136 34.84 -28.15 19.61
C CYS A 136 36.07 -29.07 19.51
N GLN A 137 36.34 -29.83 20.55
CA GLN A 137 37.34 -30.90 20.47
C GLN A 137 36.83 -32.03 19.56
N PRO A 138 37.71 -32.66 18.77
CA PRO A 138 37.32 -33.71 17.81
C PRO A 138 36.57 -34.88 18.44
N GLU A 139 36.93 -35.22 19.67
CA GLU A 139 36.32 -36.33 20.45
C GLU A 139 34.85 -36.05 20.78
N VAL A 140 34.47 -34.81 20.92
CA VAL A 140 33.12 -34.37 21.31
C VAL A 140 32.21 -34.06 20.11
N GLU A 141 32.79 -33.86 18.95
CA GLU A 141 32.06 -33.41 17.74
C GLU A 141 30.90 -34.36 17.39
N LYS A 142 31.14 -35.66 17.36
CA LYS A 142 30.12 -36.66 17.04
C LYS A 142 29.00 -36.68 18.09
N GLU A 143 29.32 -36.47 19.35
CA GLU A 143 28.33 -36.41 20.43
C GLU A 143 27.45 -35.16 20.26
N LEU A 144 28.07 -34.00 20.00
CA LEU A 144 27.34 -32.75 19.73
C LEU A 144 26.40 -32.90 18.54
N GLN A 145 26.86 -33.40 17.40
CA GLN A 145 26.04 -33.66 16.22
C GLN A 145 24.86 -34.56 16.52
N ASN A 146 25.05 -35.64 17.26
CA ASN A 146 23.99 -36.57 17.67
C ASN A 146 22.95 -35.90 18.59
N ASN A 147 23.40 -35.00 19.50
CA ASN A 147 22.48 -34.25 20.35
C ASN A 147 21.68 -33.23 19.57
N PHE A 148 22.28 -32.50 18.62
CA PHE A 148 21.55 -31.59 17.73
C PHE A 148 20.53 -32.32 16.87
N GLN A 149 20.83 -33.51 16.35
CA GLN A 149 19.83 -34.34 15.66
C GLN A 149 18.64 -34.71 16.53
N LYS A 150 18.84 -34.99 17.85
CA LYS A 150 17.75 -35.18 18.80
C LYS A 150 16.92 -33.91 19.02
N ILE A 151 17.58 -32.76 19.11
CA ILE A 151 16.90 -31.47 19.24
C ILE A 151 15.99 -31.22 18.03
N VAL A 152 16.51 -31.40 16.81
CA VAL A 152 15.74 -31.24 15.55
C VAL A 152 14.47 -32.12 15.53
N LYS A 153 14.50 -33.30 16.14
CA LYS A 153 13.35 -34.20 16.28
C LYS A 153 12.42 -33.84 17.45
N GLY A 154 12.77 -32.87 18.29
CA GLY A 154 12.12 -32.59 19.57
C GLY A 154 10.68 -32.06 19.50
N TRP A 155 10.31 -31.36 18.44
CA TRP A 155 8.97 -30.84 18.27
C TRP A 155 8.07 -31.82 17.50
N ASN A 156 6.80 -31.83 17.88
CA ASN A 156 5.78 -32.47 17.04
C ASN A 156 5.60 -31.68 15.73
N LYS A 157 5.73 -32.36 14.59
CA LYS A 157 5.69 -31.75 13.25
C LYS A 157 4.44 -30.90 13.01
N SER A 158 3.27 -31.41 13.43
CA SER A 158 1.99 -30.68 13.26
C SER A 158 1.91 -29.44 14.16
N LYS A 159 2.39 -29.53 15.42
CA LYS A 159 2.44 -28.36 16.32
C LYS A 159 3.41 -27.29 15.81
N PHE A 160 4.59 -27.69 15.36
CA PHE A 160 5.58 -26.80 14.76
C PHE A 160 5.00 -26.08 13.54
N PHE A 161 4.41 -26.82 12.61
CA PHE A 161 3.81 -26.25 11.41
C PHE A 161 2.70 -25.23 11.74
N LYS A 162 1.80 -25.54 12.68
CA LYS A 162 0.76 -24.63 13.14
C LYS A 162 1.35 -23.35 13.74
N ALA A 163 2.38 -23.48 14.58
CA ALA A 163 3.04 -22.35 15.21
C ALA A 163 3.72 -21.43 14.16
N LYS A 164 4.44 -22.03 13.20
CA LYS A 164 5.07 -21.26 12.10
C LYS A 164 4.03 -20.58 11.19
N LYS A 165 2.88 -21.20 10.97
CA LYS A 165 1.78 -20.61 10.20
C LYS A 165 1.19 -19.38 10.90
N ILE A 166 1.03 -19.43 12.23
CA ILE A 166 0.55 -18.29 13.03
C ILE A 166 1.58 -17.16 13.01
N GLU A 167 2.85 -17.45 13.31
CA GLU A 167 3.95 -16.47 13.28
C GLU A 167 4.04 -15.77 11.92
N GLN A 168 3.92 -16.53 10.82
CA GLN A 168 3.93 -15.96 9.47
C GLN A 168 2.71 -15.08 9.22
N PHE A 169 1.54 -15.47 9.66
CA PHE A 169 0.32 -14.68 9.52
C PHE A 169 0.43 -13.35 10.26
N GLU A 170 0.87 -13.36 11.52
CA GLU A 170 1.07 -12.15 12.32
C GLU A 170 2.10 -11.21 11.68
N ARG A 171 3.21 -11.77 11.19
CA ARG A 171 4.23 -11.01 10.46
C ARG A 171 3.66 -10.38 9.19
N PHE A 172 2.89 -11.10 8.41
CA PHE A 172 2.29 -10.58 7.17
C PHE A 172 1.32 -9.43 7.44
N GLN A 173 0.57 -9.45 8.55
CA GLN A 173 -0.30 -8.34 8.93
C GLN A 173 0.47 -7.02 9.12
N SER A 174 1.71 -7.07 9.55
CA SER A 174 2.57 -5.89 9.74
C SER A 174 3.10 -5.29 8.41
N PHE A 175 2.89 -5.99 7.27
CA PHE A 175 3.40 -5.62 5.95
C PHE A 175 2.30 -5.68 4.87
N ASP A 176 1.07 -5.26 5.18
CA ASP A 176 -0.09 -5.23 4.27
C ASP A 176 -0.38 -6.57 3.56
N SER A 177 0.22 -7.66 4.03
CA SER A 177 0.08 -9.03 3.49
C SER A 177 0.39 -9.14 1.99
N THR A 178 1.31 -8.31 1.48
CA THR A 178 1.72 -8.31 0.07
C THR A 178 3.24 -8.20 -0.08
N GLU A 179 3.79 -8.91 -1.06
CA GLU A 179 5.18 -8.80 -1.52
C GLU A 179 5.44 -7.59 -2.43
N PHE A 180 4.39 -6.85 -2.81
CA PHE A 180 4.45 -5.74 -3.75
C PHE A 180 4.37 -4.36 -3.09
N SER A 181 4.69 -4.25 -1.79
CA SER A 181 4.88 -2.97 -1.13
C SER A 181 6.09 -2.23 -1.71
N LEU A 182 5.96 -0.92 -1.97
CA LEU A 182 7.05 -0.15 -2.60
C LEU A 182 8.25 0.09 -1.69
N GLU A 183 8.10 0.02 -0.38
CA GLU A 183 9.21 0.14 0.58
C GLU A 183 9.35 -1.13 1.45
N PRO A 184 9.74 -2.28 0.87
CA PRO A 184 9.78 -3.54 1.58
C PRO A 184 10.96 -3.63 2.56
N ASP A 185 10.80 -4.45 3.60
CA ASP A 185 11.90 -4.94 4.43
C ASP A 185 12.44 -6.24 3.83
N LEU A 186 13.71 -6.25 3.42
CA LEU A 186 14.37 -7.39 2.75
C LEU A 186 14.46 -8.66 3.61
N LYS A 187 14.27 -8.53 4.92
CA LYS A 187 14.29 -9.67 5.85
C LYS A 187 12.87 -10.15 6.15
N GLU A 188 11.95 -9.26 6.52
CA GLU A 188 10.68 -9.63 7.15
C GLU A 188 9.45 -9.51 6.24
N SER A 189 9.48 -8.67 5.17
CA SER A 189 8.35 -8.53 4.25
C SER A 189 8.00 -9.84 3.55
N PRO A 190 6.73 -10.04 3.14
CA PRO A 190 6.36 -11.16 2.29
C PRO A 190 7.25 -11.26 1.04
N GLY A 191 7.61 -12.48 0.65
CA GLY A 191 8.52 -12.73 -0.47
C GLY A 191 10.00 -12.43 -0.20
N CYS A 192 10.38 -12.03 1.02
CA CYS A 192 11.76 -11.75 1.40
C CYS A 192 12.41 -12.91 2.16
N LEU A 193 13.60 -12.68 2.73
CA LEU A 193 14.47 -13.73 3.25
C LEU A 193 13.78 -14.62 4.30
N ARG A 194 12.93 -14.03 5.16
CA ARG A 194 12.24 -14.79 6.22
C ARG A 194 11.25 -15.82 5.66
N ASP A 195 10.62 -15.55 4.51
CA ASP A 195 9.71 -16.49 3.88
C ASP A 195 10.45 -17.73 3.38
N PHE A 196 11.58 -17.53 2.71
CA PHE A 196 12.42 -18.64 2.28
C PHE A 196 12.94 -19.44 3.48
N GLN A 197 13.46 -18.76 4.52
CA GLN A 197 13.95 -19.40 5.75
C GLN A 197 12.85 -20.20 6.45
N THR A 198 11.63 -19.65 6.51
CA THR A 198 10.48 -20.35 7.11
C THR A 198 10.11 -21.59 6.30
N ALA A 199 10.13 -21.50 4.97
CA ALA A 199 9.93 -22.66 4.10
C ALA A 199 11.02 -23.74 4.32
N LEU A 200 12.30 -23.33 4.44
CA LEU A 200 13.39 -24.27 4.74
C LEU A 200 13.20 -24.96 6.08
N TRP A 201 12.83 -24.26 7.14
CA TRP A 201 12.58 -24.88 8.45
C TRP A 201 11.41 -25.88 8.40
N VAL A 202 10.37 -25.59 7.62
CA VAL A 202 9.26 -26.54 7.40
C VAL A 202 9.74 -27.76 6.60
N LEU A 203 10.55 -27.56 5.56
CA LEU A 203 11.12 -28.66 4.77
C LEU A 203 12.04 -29.55 5.63
N GLU A 204 12.93 -28.94 6.40
CA GLU A 204 13.88 -29.64 7.25
C GLU A 204 13.19 -30.43 8.36
N HIS A 205 12.31 -29.77 9.13
CA HIS A 205 11.69 -30.39 10.30
C HIS A 205 10.48 -31.28 9.94
N CYS A 206 9.60 -30.82 9.04
CA CYS A 206 8.35 -31.49 8.74
C CYS A 206 8.47 -32.56 7.65
N PHE A 207 9.31 -32.31 6.64
CA PHE A 207 9.56 -33.26 5.54
C PHE A 207 10.88 -34.04 5.69
N GLU A 208 11.69 -33.71 6.70
CA GLU A 208 13.00 -34.35 6.95
C GLU A 208 13.99 -34.18 5.79
N VAL A 209 13.88 -33.06 5.08
CA VAL A 209 14.78 -32.72 3.97
C VAL A 209 16.08 -32.16 4.54
N LYS A 210 17.22 -32.82 4.29
CA LYS A 210 18.51 -32.44 4.89
C LYS A 210 19.07 -31.10 4.42
N ASN A 211 18.75 -30.70 3.21
CA ASN A 211 19.17 -29.43 2.63
C ASN A 211 18.26 -29.04 1.46
N PHE A 212 18.34 -27.78 1.03
CA PHE A 212 17.47 -27.26 -0.03
C PHE A 212 17.53 -28.06 -1.34
N LYS A 213 18.71 -28.57 -1.74
CA LYS A 213 18.86 -29.40 -2.96
C LYS A 213 18.11 -30.73 -2.87
N ALA A 214 18.03 -31.32 -1.67
CA ALA A 214 17.32 -32.58 -1.45
C ALA A 214 15.79 -32.42 -1.55
N THR A 215 15.26 -31.20 -1.65
CA THR A 215 13.83 -30.91 -1.88
C THR A 215 13.35 -31.45 -3.23
N GLU A 216 14.26 -31.64 -4.19
CA GLU A 216 13.99 -32.25 -5.50
C GLU A 216 13.36 -33.66 -5.36
N GLY A 217 13.70 -34.40 -4.31
CA GLY A 217 13.15 -35.74 -4.02
C GLY A 217 11.69 -35.76 -3.54
N LEU A 218 11.06 -34.60 -3.33
CA LEU A 218 9.66 -34.52 -2.87
C LEU A 218 8.61 -34.65 -3.98
N ASP A 219 8.98 -34.81 -5.26
CA ASP A 219 8.10 -34.82 -6.45
C ASP A 219 7.18 -33.58 -6.62
N ILE A 220 7.31 -32.58 -5.71
CA ILE A 220 6.51 -31.36 -5.70
C ILE A 220 7.21 -30.26 -6.50
N PHE A 221 8.54 -30.30 -6.56
CA PHE A 221 9.36 -29.30 -7.20
C PHE A 221 10.28 -29.95 -8.25
N ASP A 222 10.48 -29.28 -9.36
CA ASP A 222 11.51 -29.69 -10.33
C ASP A 222 12.82 -28.89 -10.12
N LYS A 223 13.88 -29.43 -10.69
CA LYS A 223 15.23 -28.88 -10.57
C LYS A 223 15.34 -27.43 -11.09
N GLN A 224 14.69 -27.13 -12.21
CA GLN A 224 14.72 -25.80 -12.82
C GLN A 224 14.01 -24.77 -11.92
N TYR A 225 12.85 -25.14 -11.36
CA TYR A 225 12.15 -24.29 -10.42
C TYR A 225 12.97 -24.05 -9.15
N LEU A 226 13.54 -25.09 -8.54
CA LEU A 226 14.39 -24.96 -7.35
C LEU A 226 15.63 -24.09 -7.63
N LYS A 227 16.24 -24.21 -8.81
CA LYS A 227 17.35 -23.34 -9.25
C LYS A 227 16.91 -21.87 -9.28
N SER A 228 15.74 -21.60 -9.85
CA SER A 228 15.21 -20.23 -9.92
C SER A 228 14.87 -19.64 -8.54
N ILE A 229 14.51 -20.48 -7.57
CA ILE A 229 14.28 -20.08 -6.18
C ILE A 229 15.60 -19.76 -5.46
N ASP A 230 16.63 -20.59 -5.65
CA ASP A 230 17.96 -20.34 -5.07
C ASP A 230 18.58 -19.03 -5.63
N GLU A 231 18.47 -18.81 -6.93
CA GLU A 231 18.86 -17.56 -7.58
C GLU A 231 18.12 -16.36 -6.98
N SER A 232 16.81 -16.49 -6.76
CA SER A 232 16.00 -15.43 -6.15
C SER A 232 16.38 -15.15 -4.70
N TYR A 233 16.65 -16.18 -3.92
CA TYR A 233 17.13 -16.05 -2.55
C TYR A 233 18.50 -15.35 -2.50
N CYS A 234 19.42 -15.74 -3.39
CA CYS A 234 20.73 -15.12 -3.50
C CYS A 234 20.64 -13.66 -3.97
N TYR A 235 19.73 -13.34 -4.90
CA TYR A 235 19.51 -11.97 -5.35
C TYR A 235 19.08 -11.06 -4.19
N ILE A 236 18.10 -11.47 -3.39
CA ILE A 236 17.66 -10.69 -2.22
C ILE A 236 18.75 -10.59 -1.15
N LYS A 237 19.59 -11.62 -0.98
CA LYS A 237 20.78 -11.54 -0.12
C LYS A 237 21.76 -10.48 -0.61
N SER A 238 22.03 -10.39 -1.91
CA SER A 238 22.91 -9.35 -2.49
C SER A 238 22.37 -7.95 -2.20
N MET A 239 21.10 -7.73 -2.43
CA MET A 239 20.46 -6.45 -2.10
C MET A 239 20.56 -6.10 -0.61
N ARG A 240 20.31 -7.07 0.27
CA ARG A 240 20.40 -6.86 1.72
C ARG A 240 21.83 -6.55 2.14
N PHE A 241 22.82 -7.22 1.58
CA PHE A 241 24.23 -6.97 1.88
C PHE A 241 24.59 -5.53 1.49
N ALA A 242 24.25 -5.09 0.28
CA ALA A 242 24.47 -3.73 -0.18
C ALA A 242 23.75 -2.69 0.69
N LEU A 243 22.51 -2.96 1.06
CA LEU A 243 21.69 -2.07 1.88
C LEU A 243 22.24 -1.94 3.32
N ASN A 244 22.62 -3.05 3.95
CA ASN A 244 23.20 -3.04 5.29
C ASN A 244 24.56 -2.33 5.32
N LEU A 245 25.35 -2.48 4.26
CA LEU A 245 26.67 -1.83 4.15
C LEU A 245 26.56 -0.31 4.04
N ASN A 246 25.57 0.19 3.30
CA ASN A 246 25.44 1.60 2.97
C ASN A 246 24.46 2.38 3.88
N ALA A 247 23.42 1.75 4.38
CA ALA A 247 22.35 2.41 5.11
C ALA A 247 22.09 1.81 6.50
N ASN A 248 22.77 0.73 6.87
CA ASN A 248 22.53 -0.03 8.12
C ASN A 248 21.04 -0.30 8.39
N SER A 249 20.29 -0.63 7.33
CA SER A 249 18.85 -0.85 7.32
C SER A 249 18.51 -2.15 6.59
N ASN A 250 17.36 -2.73 6.88
CA ASN A 250 16.75 -3.80 6.06
C ASN A 250 15.63 -3.27 5.16
N ARG A 251 15.13 -2.04 5.38
CA ARG A 251 14.05 -1.43 4.61
C ARG A 251 14.59 -0.69 3.41
N ILE A 252 14.11 -1.04 2.24
CA ILE A 252 14.41 -0.34 0.98
C ILE A 252 13.47 0.88 0.88
N SER A 253 13.80 1.96 1.62
CA SER A 253 13.11 3.25 1.43
C SER A 253 13.35 3.81 0.03
N PHE A 254 12.54 4.75 -0.42
CA PHE A 254 12.73 5.41 -1.71
C PHE A 254 14.16 5.97 -1.89
N GLU A 255 14.76 6.52 -0.82
CA GLU A 255 16.15 6.98 -0.82
C GLU A 255 17.12 5.84 -1.09
N ASN A 256 16.92 4.70 -0.41
CA ASN A 256 17.76 3.53 -0.60
C ASN A 256 17.59 2.89 -1.99
N GLN A 257 16.41 3.00 -2.60
CA GLN A 257 16.16 2.54 -3.97
C GLN A 257 17.03 3.30 -4.98
N LEU A 258 17.12 4.63 -4.84
CA LEU A 258 17.98 5.47 -5.69
C LEU A 258 19.44 5.06 -5.55
N LEU A 259 19.91 4.89 -4.30
CA LEU A 259 21.28 4.48 -3.99
C LEU A 259 21.60 3.11 -4.60
N LEU A 260 20.76 2.11 -4.37
CA LEU A 260 21.00 0.75 -4.86
C LEU A 260 20.89 0.65 -6.38
N ALA A 261 19.95 1.34 -7.01
CA ALA A 261 19.81 1.37 -8.46
C ALA A 261 21.05 1.99 -9.14
N SER A 262 21.62 3.04 -8.54
CA SER A 262 22.87 3.64 -9.01
C SER A 262 24.05 2.66 -8.90
N LYS A 263 24.21 2.00 -7.75
CA LYS A 263 25.26 0.99 -7.53
C LYS A 263 25.10 -0.27 -8.41
N ALA A 264 23.86 -0.60 -8.77
CA ALA A 264 23.55 -1.68 -9.72
C ALA A 264 23.91 -1.35 -11.18
N GLN A 265 24.37 -0.13 -11.47
CA GLN A 265 24.77 0.35 -12.80
C GLN A 265 23.64 0.24 -13.86
N LEU A 266 22.37 0.24 -13.43
CA LEU A 266 21.24 0.15 -14.33
C LEU A 266 21.03 1.47 -15.07
N LYS A 267 20.79 1.38 -16.38
CA LYS A 267 20.52 2.56 -17.22
C LYS A 267 19.01 2.78 -17.40
N ALA A 268 18.59 4.02 -17.27
CA ALA A 268 17.24 4.41 -17.63
C ALA A 268 16.94 4.13 -19.11
N SER A 269 15.68 3.89 -19.43
CA SER A 269 15.20 3.77 -20.82
C SER A 269 14.11 4.82 -21.07
N LYS A 270 13.66 4.94 -22.33
CA LYS A 270 12.54 5.84 -22.65
C LYS A 270 11.24 5.48 -21.90
N LYS A 271 11.12 4.24 -21.40
CA LYS A 271 9.89 3.73 -20.77
C LYS A 271 9.98 3.59 -19.24
N SER A 272 11.18 3.50 -18.67
CA SER A 272 11.37 3.29 -17.22
C SER A 272 12.69 3.86 -16.71
N SER A 273 12.68 4.42 -15.52
CA SER A 273 13.87 4.85 -14.80
C SER A 273 14.74 3.67 -14.35
N ALA A 274 15.98 3.95 -13.94
CA ALA A 274 16.85 2.91 -13.38
C ALA A 274 16.27 2.29 -12.10
N VAL A 275 15.62 3.11 -11.26
CA VAL A 275 14.99 2.68 -10.00
C VAL A 275 13.80 1.76 -10.28
N GLU A 276 12.94 2.12 -11.22
CA GLU A 276 11.80 1.28 -11.60
C GLU A 276 12.24 -0.08 -12.12
N LYS A 277 13.31 -0.12 -12.95
CA LYS A 277 13.88 -1.39 -13.40
C LYS A 277 14.43 -2.23 -12.24
N PHE A 278 15.17 -1.59 -11.34
CA PHE A 278 15.77 -2.24 -10.19
C PHE A 278 14.69 -2.87 -9.29
N MET A 279 13.65 -2.12 -8.99
CA MET A 279 12.54 -2.60 -8.17
C MET A 279 11.68 -3.64 -8.89
N CYS A 280 11.49 -3.53 -10.20
CA CYS A 280 10.81 -4.56 -10.99
C CYS A 280 11.51 -5.92 -10.88
N MET A 281 12.84 -5.94 -10.99
CA MET A 281 13.64 -7.16 -10.77
C MET A 281 13.46 -7.69 -9.34
N PHE A 282 13.50 -6.81 -8.34
CA PHE A 282 13.23 -7.20 -6.96
C PHE A 282 11.87 -7.88 -6.80
N PHE A 283 10.79 -7.27 -7.31
CA PHE A 283 9.43 -7.83 -7.18
C PHE A 283 9.28 -9.19 -7.88
N GLN A 284 9.95 -9.40 -9.00
CA GLN A 284 9.99 -10.69 -9.68
C GLN A 284 10.63 -11.78 -8.81
N HIS A 285 11.74 -11.48 -8.12
CA HIS A 285 12.38 -12.42 -7.20
C HIS A 285 11.57 -12.62 -5.91
N ALA A 286 11.02 -11.56 -5.34
CA ALA A 286 10.18 -11.64 -4.14
C ALA A 286 8.91 -12.48 -4.38
N SER A 287 8.27 -12.30 -5.54
CA SER A 287 7.09 -13.10 -5.92
C SER A 287 7.40 -14.59 -6.01
N LYS A 288 8.58 -14.98 -6.55
CA LYS A 288 9.01 -16.38 -6.59
C LYS A 288 9.21 -16.97 -5.20
N LEU A 289 9.84 -16.24 -4.28
CA LEU A 289 10.03 -16.71 -2.91
C LEU A 289 8.72 -16.80 -2.13
N SER A 290 7.81 -15.85 -2.32
CA SER A 290 6.46 -15.88 -1.76
C SER A 290 5.69 -17.11 -2.22
N ASP A 291 5.71 -17.39 -3.53
CA ASP A 291 5.06 -18.56 -4.11
C ASP A 291 5.68 -19.89 -3.62
N PHE A 292 7.01 -19.96 -3.54
CA PHE A 292 7.69 -21.13 -2.99
C PHE A 292 7.28 -21.41 -1.53
N ASN A 293 7.27 -20.36 -0.70
CA ASN A 293 6.82 -20.47 0.69
C ASN A 293 5.38 -20.99 0.76
N GLU A 294 4.46 -20.40 -0.01
CA GLU A 294 3.06 -20.81 -0.08
C GLU A 294 2.94 -22.29 -0.50
N MET A 295 3.71 -22.73 -1.50
CA MET A 295 3.71 -24.13 -1.96
C MET A 295 4.22 -25.09 -0.90
N VAL A 296 5.28 -24.77 -0.16
CA VAL A 296 5.79 -25.62 0.93
C VAL A 296 4.75 -25.78 2.03
N PHE A 297 4.11 -24.67 2.44
CA PHE A 297 3.05 -24.71 3.45
C PHE A 297 1.83 -25.51 2.98
N GLN A 298 1.44 -25.34 1.74
CA GLN A 298 0.33 -26.09 1.15
C GLN A 298 0.67 -27.58 1.05
N ALA A 299 1.88 -27.93 0.58
CA ALA A 299 2.32 -29.33 0.47
C ALA A 299 2.26 -30.05 1.80
N TYR A 300 2.68 -29.40 2.90
CA TYR A 300 2.56 -30.02 4.21
C TYR A 300 1.10 -30.14 4.68
N SER A 301 0.30 -29.10 4.44
CA SER A 301 -1.15 -29.15 4.75
C SER A 301 -1.87 -30.27 3.99
N ASP A 302 -1.42 -30.57 2.78
CA ASP A 302 -2.02 -31.60 1.92
C ASP A 302 -1.55 -33.05 2.28
N ARG A 303 -0.44 -33.19 3.05
CA ARG A 303 0.22 -34.47 3.32
C ARG A 303 -0.68 -35.53 3.98
N ASP A 304 -1.51 -35.12 4.93
CA ASP A 304 -2.28 -36.08 5.77
C ASP A 304 -3.62 -36.51 5.15
N ALA A 305 -3.91 -36.11 3.94
CA ALA A 305 -5.17 -36.42 3.31
C ALA A 305 -5.03 -37.67 2.41
N LEU A 306 -5.58 -38.74 2.88
CA LEU A 306 -5.53 -40.04 2.20
C LEU A 306 -6.60 -40.23 1.11
N ILE A 307 -7.68 -39.44 1.10
CA ILE A 307 -8.84 -39.71 0.26
C ILE A 307 -9.00 -38.66 -0.81
N LYS A 308 -8.68 -39.02 -2.06
CA LYS A 308 -9.05 -38.29 -3.26
C LYS A 308 -10.45 -38.75 -3.68
N ARG A 309 -11.38 -37.77 -3.77
CA ARG A 309 -12.75 -38.04 -4.24
C ARG A 309 -12.84 -37.71 -5.71
N PRO A 310 -13.22 -38.63 -6.59
CA PRO A 310 -13.50 -38.29 -7.97
C PRO A 310 -14.58 -37.20 -8.06
N TYR A 311 -14.35 -36.18 -8.90
CA TYR A 311 -15.33 -35.12 -9.11
C TYR A 311 -15.86 -35.17 -10.54
N THR A 312 -14.94 -35.21 -11.51
CA THR A 312 -15.28 -35.47 -12.93
C THR A 312 -14.23 -36.41 -13.51
N LYS A 313 -14.40 -36.77 -14.79
CA LYS A 313 -13.38 -37.54 -15.53
C LYS A 313 -11.99 -36.88 -15.56
N ASN A 314 -11.95 -35.51 -15.42
CA ASN A 314 -10.72 -34.75 -15.51
C ASN A 314 -10.19 -34.29 -14.13
N PHE A 315 -11.05 -34.21 -13.13
CA PHE A 315 -10.74 -33.61 -11.84
C PHE A 315 -11.11 -34.50 -10.65
N TYR A 316 -10.42 -34.30 -9.53
CA TYR A 316 -10.73 -34.88 -8.23
C TYR A 316 -10.73 -33.81 -7.14
N LEU A 317 -11.45 -34.02 -6.07
CA LEU A 317 -11.44 -33.20 -4.88
C LEU A 317 -10.53 -33.82 -3.82
N PHE A 318 -9.80 -32.93 -3.15
CA PHE A 318 -8.83 -33.32 -2.13
C PHE A 318 -8.86 -32.23 -1.03
N LYS A 319 -9.51 -32.56 0.11
CA LYS A 319 -9.86 -31.56 1.14
C LYS A 319 -10.64 -30.39 0.50
N ASP A 320 -10.10 -29.18 0.66
CA ASP A 320 -10.59 -27.93 0.09
C ASP A 320 -9.88 -27.56 -1.23
N ARG A 321 -9.32 -28.53 -1.95
CA ARG A 321 -8.55 -28.34 -3.18
C ARG A 321 -9.13 -29.15 -4.34
N LEU A 322 -8.94 -28.59 -5.53
CA LEU A 322 -9.20 -29.29 -6.78
C LEU A 322 -7.89 -29.86 -7.34
N GLY A 323 -7.88 -31.10 -7.76
CA GLY A 323 -6.75 -31.73 -8.43
C GLY A 323 -7.10 -32.17 -9.84
N ILE A 324 -6.08 -32.14 -10.73
CA ILE A 324 -6.20 -32.62 -12.13
C ILE A 324 -5.72 -34.07 -12.16
N GLN A 325 -6.53 -34.98 -12.77
CA GLN A 325 -6.25 -36.42 -12.85
C GLN A 325 -4.86 -36.68 -13.46
N LYS A 326 -4.11 -37.62 -12.87
CA LYS A 326 -2.69 -37.87 -13.23
C LYS A 326 -2.48 -38.25 -14.69
N HIS A 327 -3.42 -38.98 -15.30
CA HIS A 327 -3.34 -39.45 -16.69
C HIS A 327 -3.48 -38.33 -17.75
N ILE A 328 -3.89 -37.14 -17.34
CA ILE A 328 -4.11 -36.02 -18.26
C ILE A 328 -2.78 -35.39 -18.65
N ASN A 329 -2.52 -35.26 -19.92
CA ASN A 329 -1.42 -34.49 -20.46
C ASN A 329 -1.91 -33.06 -20.75
N LEU A 330 -1.46 -32.09 -19.91
CA LEU A 330 -1.89 -30.69 -20.02
C LEU A 330 -1.32 -29.97 -21.26
N ALA A 331 -0.17 -30.40 -21.78
CA ALA A 331 0.38 -29.83 -23.01
C ALA A 331 -0.50 -30.18 -24.22
N LYS A 332 -1.12 -31.38 -24.22
CA LYS A 332 -2.06 -31.80 -25.28
C LYS A 332 -3.49 -31.30 -25.05
N ARG A 333 -3.85 -30.94 -23.82
CA ARG A 333 -5.20 -30.49 -23.41
C ARG A 333 -5.15 -29.22 -22.58
N PRO A 334 -4.59 -28.11 -23.12
CA PRO A 334 -4.33 -26.88 -22.38
C PRO A 334 -5.61 -26.20 -21.84
N GLY A 335 -6.76 -26.40 -22.47
CA GLY A 335 -8.06 -25.86 -21.99
C GLY A 335 -8.45 -26.30 -20.58
N LEU A 336 -7.96 -27.48 -20.13
CA LEU A 336 -8.20 -27.95 -18.77
C LEU A 336 -7.51 -27.09 -17.70
N ILE A 337 -6.53 -26.29 -18.07
CA ILE A 337 -5.89 -25.35 -17.14
C ILE A 337 -6.91 -24.29 -16.70
N LEU A 338 -7.53 -23.58 -17.64
CA LEU A 338 -8.54 -22.57 -17.31
C LEU A 338 -9.82 -23.21 -16.76
N GLU A 339 -10.22 -24.37 -17.30
CA GLU A 339 -11.35 -25.14 -16.78
C GLU A 339 -11.18 -25.48 -15.30
N SER A 340 -9.97 -25.83 -14.84
CA SER A 340 -9.70 -26.10 -13.43
C SER A 340 -9.99 -24.89 -12.55
N PHE A 341 -9.62 -23.68 -12.96
CA PHE A 341 -9.93 -22.43 -12.23
C PHE A 341 -11.43 -22.10 -12.27
N LEU A 342 -12.08 -22.36 -13.40
CA LEU A 342 -13.53 -22.22 -13.52
C LEU A 342 -14.28 -23.16 -12.56
N GLN A 343 -13.84 -24.41 -12.44
CA GLN A 343 -14.42 -25.35 -11.48
C GLN A 343 -14.22 -24.90 -10.03
N ILE A 344 -13.06 -24.33 -9.68
CA ILE A 344 -12.82 -23.73 -8.35
C ILE A 344 -13.83 -22.60 -8.10
N GLY A 345 -14.06 -21.73 -9.07
CA GLY A 345 -15.00 -20.62 -8.95
C GLY A 345 -16.47 -21.05 -8.78
N ARG A 346 -16.84 -22.23 -9.27
CA ARG A 346 -18.20 -22.82 -9.13
C ARG A 346 -18.42 -23.54 -7.80
N LEU A 347 -17.36 -24.09 -7.21
CA LEU A 347 -17.44 -24.91 -6.02
C LEU A 347 -17.36 -24.09 -4.74
N LYS A 348 -18.33 -24.28 -3.83
CA LYS A 348 -18.22 -23.78 -2.46
C LYS A 348 -17.11 -24.56 -1.72
N ASN A 349 -16.38 -23.89 -0.85
CA ASN A 349 -15.35 -24.47 0.01
C ASN A 349 -14.15 -25.08 -0.74
N VAL A 350 -13.93 -24.74 -2.01
CA VAL A 350 -12.71 -25.06 -2.75
C VAL A 350 -11.87 -23.79 -2.90
N ASN A 351 -10.67 -23.80 -2.30
CA ASN A 351 -9.84 -22.61 -2.15
C ASN A 351 -8.70 -22.51 -3.19
N GLY A 352 -8.56 -23.52 -4.07
CA GLY A 352 -7.53 -23.53 -5.10
C GLY A 352 -7.18 -24.93 -5.60
N LEU A 353 -6.10 -25.00 -6.38
CA LEU A 353 -5.53 -26.25 -6.86
C LEU A 353 -4.66 -26.93 -5.80
N ASP A 354 -4.49 -28.25 -5.88
CA ASP A 354 -3.48 -28.96 -5.12
C ASP A 354 -2.06 -28.67 -5.66
N CYS A 355 -1.04 -28.91 -4.84
CA CYS A 355 0.36 -28.63 -5.19
C CYS A 355 0.83 -29.37 -6.43
N ILE A 356 0.41 -30.65 -6.59
CA ILE A 356 0.80 -31.50 -7.73
C ILE A 356 0.23 -30.92 -9.03
N SER A 357 -1.03 -30.52 -9.02
CA SER A 357 -1.67 -29.91 -10.20
C SER A 357 -1.04 -28.56 -10.58
N MET A 358 -0.73 -27.73 -9.58
CA MET A 358 0.00 -26.47 -9.84
C MET A 358 1.36 -26.70 -10.49
N GLN A 359 2.13 -27.65 -9.98
CA GLN A 359 3.43 -28.00 -10.56
C GLN A 359 3.31 -28.55 -11.98
N ARG A 360 2.30 -29.39 -12.23
CA ARG A 360 2.04 -29.90 -13.57
C ARG A 360 1.65 -28.82 -14.57
N ILE A 361 0.88 -27.82 -14.12
CA ILE A 361 0.57 -26.64 -14.92
C ILE A 361 1.86 -25.87 -15.25
N ARG A 362 2.72 -25.58 -14.25
CA ARG A 362 4.00 -24.89 -14.48
C ARG A 362 4.89 -25.60 -15.52
N ARG A 363 4.97 -26.92 -15.43
CA ARG A 363 5.74 -27.72 -16.41
C ARG A 363 5.13 -27.71 -17.80
N ALA A 364 3.82 -27.65 -17.91
CA ALA A 364 3.13 -27.66 -19.20
C ALA A 364 3.15 -26.30 -19.89
N LEU A 365 3.02 -25.18 -19.16
CA LEU A 365 2.89 -23.83 -19.73
C LEU A 365 3.99 -23.47 -20.74
N PRO A 366 5.31 -23.72 -20.49
CA PRO A 366 6.34 -23.40 -21.46
C PRO A 366 6.29 -24.21 -22.77
N THR A 367 5.52 -25.33 -22.77
CA THR A 367 5.37 -26.20 -23.95
C THR A 367 4.10 -25.93 -24.75
N ILE A 368 3.25 -25.02 -24.26
CA ILE A 368 1.99 -24.62 -24.92
C ILE A 368 2.26 -23.37 -25.74
N ASP A 369 1.80 -23.35 -26.99
CA ASP A 369 1.87 -22.14 -27.81
C ASP A 369 1.10 -20.99 -27.10
N PRO A 370 1.74 -19.84 -26.85
CA PRO A 370 1.10 -18.68 -26.25
C PRO A 370 -0.17 -18.21 -27.02
N GLN A 371 -0.22 -18.41 -28.33
CA GLN A 371 -1.39 -18.07 -29.16
C GLN A 371 -2.66 -18.83 -28.74
N TYR A 372 -2.50 -20.01 -28.15
CA TYR A 372 -3.62 -20.76 -27.60
C TYR A 372 -4.44 -19.95 -26.60
N PHE A 373 -3.77 -19.18 -25.73
CA PHE A 373 -4.44 -18.36 -24.71
C PHE A 373 -5.10 -17.09 -25.28
N LEU A 374 -4.87 -16.79 -26.53
CA LEU A 374 -5.48 -15.65 -27.24
C LEU A 374 -6.70 -16.04 -28.07
N THR A 375 -7.14 -17.29 -27.99
CA THR A 375 -8.33 -17.77 -28.72
C THR A 375 -9.64 -17.26 -28.09
N LEU A 376 -10.71 -17.23 -28.86
CA LEU A 376 -12.05 -16.88 -28.39
C LEU A 376 -12.49 -17.77 -27.21
N SER A 377 -12.25 -19.08 -27.33
CA SER A 377 -12.62 -20.07 -26.30
C SER A 377 -11.96 -19.79 -24.94
N THR A 378 -10.67 -19.49 -24.91
CA THR A 378 -9.96 -19.17 -23.66
C THR A 378 -10.40 -17.83 -23.09
N GLY A 379 -10.72 -16.88 -23.96
CA GLY A 379 -11.28 -15.59 -23.54
C GLY A 379 -12.65 -15.74 -22.87
N HIS A 380 -13.54 -16.56 -23.45
CA HIS A 380 -14.84 -16.86 -22.84
C HIS A 380 -14.69 -17.62 -21.50
N GLN A 381 -13.75 -18.57 -21.41
CA GLN A 381 -13.46 -19.21 -20.12
C GLN A 381 -12.99 -18.20 -19.07
N PHE A 382 -12.21 -17.20 -19.47
CA PHE A 382 -11.78 -16.13 -18.56
C PHE A 382 -12.96 -15.24 -18.11
N LEU A 383 -13.87 -14.89 -19.01
CA LEU A 383 -15.11 -14.18 -18.63
C LEU A 383 -15.95 -14.98 -17.64
N GLU A 384 -16.10 -16.28 -17.86
CA GLU A 384 -16.79 -17.17 -16.92
C GLU A 384 -16.09 -17.24 -15.54
N ILE A 385 -14.75 -17.18 -15.51
CA ILE A 385 -13.99 -17.07 -14.26
C ILE A 385 -14.33 -15.75 -13.56
N LEU A 386 -14.42 -14.63 -14.27
CA LEU A 386 -14.80 -13.35 -13.69
C LEU A 386 -16.22 -13.34 -13.13
N ARG A 387 -17.15 -14.09 -13.73
CA ARG A 387 -18.51 -14.31 -13.22
C ARG A 387 -18.60 -15.24 -12.02
N SER A 388 -17.49 -15.86 -11.63
CA SER A 388 -17.47 -16.87 -10.56
C SER A 388 -17.99 -16.35 -9.22
N GLN A 389 -18.83 -17.16 -8.58
CA GLN A 389 -19.41 -16.80 -7.28
C GLN A 389 -18.44 -16.98 -6.10
N ASN A 390 -17.42 -17.84 -6.27
CA ASN A 390 -16.48 -18.17 -5.19
C ASN A 390 -15.03 -17.92 -5.63
N SER A 391 -14.18 -17.63 -4.67
CA SER A 391 -12.71 -17.63 -4.77
C SER A 391 -12.08 -16.75 -5.87
N LEU A 392 -12.82 -15.79 -6.50
CA LEU A 392 -12.33 -15.00 -7.63
C LEU A 392 -10.97 -14.34 -7.35
N SER A 393 -10.82 -13.67 -6.20
CA SER A 393 -9.56 -12.99 -5.85
C SER A 393 -8.37 -13.97 -5.73
N ALA A 394 -8.62 -15.16 -5.18
CA ALA A 394 -7.60 -16.21 -5.07
C ALA A 394 -7.25 -16.78 -6.45
N ILE A 395 -8.25 -16.96 -7.32
CA ILE A 395 -8.07 -17.43 -8.70
C ILE A 395 -7.20 -16.44 -9.47
N LEU A 396 -7.54 -15.14 -9.48
CA LEU A 396 -6.77 -14.10 -10.18
C LEU A 396 -5.32 -14.03 -9.68
N LYS A 397 -5.13 -14.09 -8.36
CA LYS A 397 -3.77 -14.18 -7.77
C LYS A 397 -3.00 -15.38 -8.32
N LYS A 398 -3.62 -16.55 -8.40
CA LYS A 398 -2.96 -17.77 -8.92
C LYS A 398 -2.71 -17.71 -10.42
N LEU A 399 -3.65 -17.16 -11.21
CA LEU A 399 -3.44 -16.93 -12.65
C LEU A 399 -2.24 -16.00 -12.91
N LYS A 400 -2.07 -14.93 -12.08
CA LYS A 400 -0.88 -14.07 -12.11
C LYS A 400 0.37 -14.86 -11.75
N GLN A 401 0.40 -15.53 -10.60
CA GLN A 401 1.57 -16.28 -10.09
C GLN A 401 2.04 -17.37 -11.05
N LEU A 402 1.12 -18.04 -11.75
CA LEU A 402 1.45 -19.04 -12.78
C LEU A 402 1.80 -18.43 -14.14
N GLY A 403 1.69 -17.11 -14.29
CA GLY A 403 1.93 -16.42 -15.56
C GLY A 403 0.83 -16.62 -16.60
N ILE A 404 -0.33 -17.16 -16.23
CA ILE A 404 -1.44 -17.38 -17.15
C ILE A 404 -2.11 -16.05 -17.51
N LEU A 405 -2.19 -15.12 -16.57
CA LEU A 405 -2.85 -13.84 -16.80
C LEU A 405 -2.15 -13.04 -17.91
N ARG A 406 -0.82 -13.03 -17.97
CA ARG A 406 -0.05 -12.41 -19.05
C ARG A 406 -0.16 -13.13 -20.40
N LEU A 407 -0.51 -14.42 -20.40
CA LEU A 407 -0.82 -15.16 -21.64
C LEU A 407 -2.20 -14.80 -22.17
N LEU A 408 -3.19 -14.58 -21.29
CA LEU A 408 -4.55 -14.15 -21.65
C LEU A 408 -4.60 -12.68 -22.06
N ILE A 409 -3.82 -11.83 -21.36
CA ILE A 409 -3.74 -10.38 -21.54
C ILE A 409 -2.25 -10.02 -21.62
N PRO A 410 -1.63 -10.04 -22.80
CA PRO A 410 -0.19 -9.77 -22.95
C PRO A 410 0.23 -8.42 -22.34
N GLU A 411 -0.63 -7.41 -22.45
CA GLU A 411 -0.40 -6.08 -21.92
C GLU A 411 -0.33 -6.05 -20.38
N PHE A 412 -0.96 -7.03 -19.71
CA PHE A 412 -0.81 -7.21 -18.26
C PHE A 412 0.61 -7.65 -17.89
N GLY A 413 1.22 -8.51 -18.72
CA GLY A 413 2.60 -8.93 -18.52
C GLY A 413 3.62 -7.78 -18.64
N GLU A 414 3.31 -6.73 -19.40
CA GLU A 414 4.17 -5.55 -19.54
C GLU A 414 4.21 -4.67 -18.27
N VAL A 415 3.19 -4.76 -17.42
CA VAL A 415 3.09 -4.00 -16.17
C VAL A 415 3.36 -4.84 -14.91
N GLU A 416 3.66 -6.14 -15.07
CA GLU A 416 4.00 -7.04 -13.94
C GLU A 416 5.26 -6.54 -13.22
N GLY A 417 5.11 -6.24 -11.92
CA GLY A 417 6.18 -5.71 -11.09
C GLY A 417 6.57 -4.27 -11.40
N GLN A 418 5.88 -3.61 -12.34
CA GLN A 418 6.13 -2.21 -12.65
C GLN A 418 5.67 -1.35 -11.48
N MET A 419 6.58 -0.59 -10.91
CA MET A 419 6.23 0.45 -9.96
C MET A 419 6.20 1.82 -10.65
N GLN A 420 5.43 2.72 -10.09
CA GLN A 420 5.57 4.14 -10.33
C GLN A 420 6.40 4.71 -9.18
N PHE A 421 7.53 5.32 -9.53
CA PHE A 421 8.37 5.99 -8.53
C PHE A 421 7.74 7.34 -8.18
N ASP A 422 6.61 7.27 -7.49
CA ASP A 422 5.86 8.40 -6.99
C ASP A 422 5.35 8.15 -5.56
N MET A 423 4.81 9.17 -4.94
CA MET A 423 4.36 9.14 -3.55
C MET A 423 2.90 8.69 -3.37
N PHE A 424 2.20 8.41 -4.46
CA PHE A 424 0.77 8.09 -4.43
C PHE A 424 0.52 6.59 -4.31
N HIS A 425 1.29 5.81 -5.05
CA HIS A 425 1.14 4.38 -5.12
C HIS A 425 1.98 3.73 -4.03
N VAL A 426 1.42 2.73 -3.37
CA VAL A 426 2.13 1.89 -2.41
C VAL A 426 2.31 0.46 -2.93
N TYR A 427 1.78 0.18 -4.13
CA TYR A 427 1.82 -1.11 -4.80
C TYR A 427 2.28 -0.99 -6.24
N THR A 428 2.78 -2.09 -6.81
CA THR A 428 3.02 -2.20 -8.25
C THR A 428 1.70 -2.12 -9.04
N VAL A 429 1.78 -1.73 -10.32
CA VAL A 429 0.58 -1.53 -11.18
C VAL A 429 -0.28 -2.79 -11.25
N ASP A 430 0.34 -3.95 -11.43
CA ASP A 430 -0.34 -5.25 -11.48
C ASP A 430 -0.99 -5.66 -10.15
N GLU A 431 -0.35 -5.37 -9.01
CA GLU A 431 -0.94 -5.64 -7.69
C GLU A 431 -2.07 -4.67 -7.37
N HIS A 432 -1.89 -3.37 -7.67
CA HIS A 432 -2.94 -2.37 -7.57
C HIS A 432 -4.19 -2.82 -8.35
N THR A 433 -4.02 -3.18 -9.61
CA THR A 433 -5.08 -3.65 -10.50
C THR A 433 -5.87 -4.82 -9.91
N LEU A 434 -5.17 -5.85 -9.42
CA LEU A 434 -5.84 -7.00 -8.78
C LEU A 434 -6.46 -6.65 -7.42
N LYS A 435 -5.89 -5.69 -6.71
CA LYS A 435 -6.43 -5.18 -5.44
C LYS A 435 -7.74 -4.41 -5.66
N VAL A 436 -7.84 -3.64 -6.74
CA VAL A 436 -9.09 -2.99 -7.16
C VAL A 436 -10.20 -4.03 -7.37
N VAL A 437 -9.94 -5.10 -8.13
CA VAL A 437 -10.91 -6.19 -8.34
C VAL A 437 -11.24 -6.90 -7.02
N ARG A 438 -10.25 -7.14 -6.16
CA ARG A 438 -10.47 -7.73 -4.83
C ARG A 438 -11.37 -6.85 -3.96
N ASN A 439 -11.15 -5.54 -3.96
CA ASN A 439 -11.97 -4.59 -3.21
C ASN A 439 -13.43 -4.57 -3.73
N MET A 440 -13.63 -4.58 -5.05
CA MET A 440 -14.95 -4.72 -5.67
C MET A 440 -15.64 -6.01 -5.21
N ARG A 441 -14.91 -7.11 -5.21
CA ARG A 441 -15.43 -8.40 -4.76
C ARG A 441 -15.79 -8.42 -3.27
N GLN A 442 -14.94 -7.81 -2.43
CA GLN A 442 -15.23 -7.65 -1.01
C GLN A 442 -16.45 -6.74 -0.78
N MET A 443 -16.61 -5.68 -1.57
CA MET A 443 -17.79 -4.81 -1.52
C MET A 443 -19.06 -5.59 -1.87
N GLN A 444 -19.01 -6.49 -2.83
CA GLN A 444 -20.14 -7.31 -3.27
C GLN A 444 -20.58 -8.33 -2.21
N ILE A 445 -19.67 -9.12 -1.65
CA ILE A 445 -19.97 -10.30 -0.83
C ILE A 445 -19.40 -10.28 0.59
N GLY A 446 -18.41 -9.41 0.87
CA GLY A 446 -17.71 -9.35 2.16
C GLY A 446 -18.48 -8.60 3.24
N ASN A 447 -17.93 -8.53 4.43
CA ASN A 447 -18.37 -7.60 5.45
C ASN A 447 -17.82 -6.22 5.12
N ILE A 448 -18.71 -5.28 4.83
CA ILE A 448 -18.37 -3.88 4.56
C ILE A 448 -18.89 -2.99 5.67
N ASP A 449 -18.28 -1.82 5.78
CA ASP A 449 -18.76 -0.75 6.66
C ASP A 449 -20.23 -0.43 6.34
N ALA A 450 -21.04 -0.21 7.38
CA ALA A 450 -22.43 0.22 7.24
C ALA A 450 -22.58 1.50 6.41
N ALA A 451 -21.56 2.36 6.39
CA ALA A 451 -21.50 3.55 5.55
C ALA A 451 -21.54 3.25 4.03
N MET A 452 -21.14 2.04 3.60
CA MET A 452 -21.07 1.62 2.19
C MET A 452 -22.29 0.79 1.74
N LYS A 453 -23.42 0.94 2.39
CA LYS A 453 -24.65 0.19 2.06
C LYS A 453 -25.14 0.47 0.64
N ILE A 454 -25.11 1.73 0.20
CA ILE A 454 -25.56 2.15 -1.15
C ILE A 454 -24.68 1.48 -2.21
N GLU A 455 -23.38 1.48 -2.02
CA GLU A 455 -22.39 0.89 -2.92
C GLU A 455 -22.58 -0.63 -3.06
N ARG A 456 -22.88 -1.30 -1.95
CA ARG A 456 -23.21 -2.73 -1.96
C ARG A 456 -24.50 -3.02 -2.71
N GLU A 457 -25.54 -2.24 -2.51
CA GLU A 457 -26.78 -2.40 -3.23
C GLU A 457 -26.59 -2.14 -4.73
N LEU A 458 -25.77 -1.15 -5.06
CA LEU A 458 -25.49 -0.77 -6.43
C LEU A 458 -24.70 -1.85 -7.18
N ILE A 459 -23.59 -2.33 -6.61
CA ILE A 459 -22.74 -3.35 -7.24
C ILE A 459 -23.51 -4.66 -7.49
N ASN A 460 -24.44 -5.00 -6.59
CA ASN A 460 -25.30 -6.19 -6.75
C ASN A 460 -26.44 -6.02 -7.78
N LYS A 461 -26.73 -4.77 -8.18
CA LYS A 461 -27.73 -4.45 -9.22
C LYS A 461 -27.11 -4.22 -10.60
N LEU A 462 -25.78 -4.23 -10.72
CA LEU A 462 -25.12 -4.09 -12.01
C LEU A 462 -25.50 -5.25 -12.94
N PRO A 463 -25.89 -4.98 -14.19
CA PRO A 463 -26.35 -6.03 -15.12
C PRO A 463 -25.30 -7.09 -15.42
N LYS A 464 -24.03 -6.66 -15.55
CA LYS A 464 -22.87 -7.49 -15.89
C LYS A 464 -21.65 -7.12 -15.04
N ILE A 465 -21.51 -7.81 -13.93
CA ILE A 465 -20.43 -7.56 -12.98
C ILE A 465 -19.03 -7.79 -13.56
N GLU A 466 -18.92 -8.71 -14.52
CA GLU A 466 -17.66 -8.99 -15.22
C GLU A 466 -17.12 -7.78 -15.98
N LEU A 467 -17.98 -6.90 -16.48
CA LEU A 467 -17.54 -5.65 -17.14
C LEU A 467 -16.89 -4.70 -16.13
N LEU A 468 -17.41 -4.63 -14.90
CA LEU A 468 -16.78 -3.87 -13.84
C LEU A 468 -15.39 -4.42 -13.49
N TYR A 469 -15.26 -5.75 -13.36
CA TYR A 469 -13.98 -6.40 -13.09
C TYR A 469 -12.99 -6.20 -14.24
N LEU A 470 -13.46 -6.29 -15.51
CA LEU A 470 -12.62 -5.96 -16.66
C LEU A 470 -12.17 -4.51 -16.64
N ALA A 471 -13.08 -3.55 -16.37
CA ALA A 471 -12.68 -2.15 -16.22
C ALA A 471 -11.61 -2.00 -15.13
N GLY A 472 -11.76 -2.67 -13.96
CA GLY A 472 -10.76 -2.72 -12.90
C GLY A 472 -9.43 -3.36 -13.33
N ILE A 473 -9.42 -4.36 -14.21
CA ILE A 473 -8.20 -4.97 -14.74
C ILE A 473 -7.50 -4.04 -15.75
N PHE A 474 -8.25 -3.35 -16.60
CA PHE A 474 -7.69 -2.64 -17.74
C PHE A 474 -7.42 -1.15 -17.52
N HIS A 475 -7.96 -0.51 -16.44
CA HIS A 475 -7.90 0.95 -16.28
C HIS A 475 -6.47 1.50 -16.31
N ASP A 476 -5.50 0.75 -15.77
CA ASP A 476 -4.10 1.16 -15.62
C ASP A 476 -3.11 0.44 -16.55
N LEU A 477 -3.55 -0.46 -17.43
CA LEU A 477 -2.64 -1.21 -18.34
C LEU A 477 -1.96 -0.32 -19.40
N GLY A 478 -2.37 0.93 -19.52
CA GLY A 478 -1.69 1.93 -20.35
C GLY A 478 -0.46 2.57 -19.72
N LYS A 479 -0.22 2.38 -18.41
CA LYS A 479 0.90 2.99 -17.68
C LYS A 479 2.26 2.50 -18.21
N GLY A 480 3.26 3.39 -18.18
CA GLY A 480 4.62 3.08 -18.66
C GLY A 480 4.80 3.02 -20.17
N LYS A 481 3.75 3.29 -20.98
CA LYS A 481 3.82 3.22 -22.45
C LYS A 481 4.10 4.58 -23.14
N GLY A 482 4.19 5.65 -22.37
CA GLY A 482 4.31 7.02 -22.86
C GLY A 482 2.98 7.56 -23.39
N GLY A 483 2.65 8.80 -23.07
CA GLY A 483 1.37 9.43 -23.38
C GLY A 483 0.30 9.19 -22.31
N ASP A 484 -0.95 9.50 -22.63
CA ASP A 484 -2.09 9.33 -21.71
C ASP A 484 -2.44 7.84 -21.55
N HIS A 485 -2.22 7.34 -20.33
CA HIS A 485 -2.45 5.93 -20.00
C HIS A 485 -3.93 5.52 -20.12
N SER A 486 -4.87 6.46 -19.90
CA SER A 486 -6.30 6.21 -20.02
C SER A 486 -6.72 5.98 -21.48
N GLU A 487 -6.19 6.79 -22.40
CA GLU A 487 -6.39 6.62 -23.85
C GLU A 487 -5.75 5.33 -24.37
N ILE A 488 -4.54 5.01 -23.90
CA ILE A 488 -3.85 3.77 -24.27
C ILE A 488 -4.62 2.56 -23.72
N GLY A 489 -5.02 2.61 -22.45
CA GLY A 489 -5.82 1.57 -21.79
C GLY A 489 -7.15 1.32 -22.50
N ALA A 490 -7.82 2.37 -22.93
CA ALA A 490 -9.06 2.29 -23.72
C ALA A 490 -8.86 1.53 -25.05
N LYS A 491 -7.74 1.75 -25.74
CA LYS A 491 -7.41 1.01 -26.97
C LYS A 491 -7.12 -0.47 -26.67
N ILE A 492 -6.41 -0.74 -25.56
CA ILE A 492 -6.06 -2.10 -25.14
C ILE A 492 -7.35 -2.89 -24.83
N VAL A 493 -8.25 -2.34 -23.99
CA VAL A 493 -9.50 -3.03 -23.64
C VAL A 493 -10.39 -3.24 -24.85
N THR A 494 -10.46 -2.28 -25.76
CA THR A 494 -11.23 -2.41 -27.02
C THR A 494 -10.72 -3.59 -27.86
N LYS A 495 -9.39 -3.72 -28.03
CA LYS A 495 -8.77 -4.85 -28.74
C LYS A 495 -9.10 -6.18 -28.07
N PHE A 496 -9.01 -6.23 -26.73
CA PHE A 496 -9.34 -7.41 -25.94
C PHE A 496 -10.81 -7.81 -26.13
N CYS A 497 -11.75 -6.87 -26.00
CA CYS A 497 -13.18 -7.12 -26.12
C CYS A 497 -13.61 -7.56 -27.53
N LYS A 498 -13.02 -6.96 -28.57
CA LYS A 498 -13.23 -7.38 -29.97
C LYS A 498 -12.78 -8.82 -30.22
N ARG A 499 -11.65 -9.23 -29.62
CA ARG A 499 -11.18 -10.63 -29.67
C ARG A 499 -12.17 -11.60 -29.04
N LEU A 500 -12.92 -11.16 -28.03
CA LEU A 500 -13.95 -11.95 -27.34
C LEU A 500 -15.32 -11.85 -28.00
N GLU A 501 -15.44 -11.11 -29.10
CA GLU A 501 -16.71 -10.88 -29.81
C GLU A 501 -17.83 -10.35 -28.89
N LEU A 502 -17.45 -9.46 -27.94
CA LEU A 502 -18.44 -8.85 -27.08
C LEU A 502 -19.40 -7.93 -27.88
N PRO A 503 -20.67 -7.80 -27.47
CA PRO A 503 -21.60 -6.84 -28.03
C PRO A 503 -21.05 -5.41 -28.05
N MET A 504 -21.35 -4.65 -29.09
CA MET A 504 -20.77 -3.32 -29.32
C MET A 504 -21.00 -2.37 -28.14
N HIS A 505 -22.21 -2.36 -27.57
CA HIS A 505 -22.53 -1.52 -26.41
C HIS A 505 -21.66 -1.85 -25.17
N GLU A 506 -21.26 -3.11 -24.95
CA GLU A 506 -20.36 -3.52 -23.86
C GLU A 506 -18.93 -3.07 -24.13
N ILE A 507 -18.49 -3.14 -25.39
CA ILE A 507 -17.18 -2.64 -25.81
C ILE A 507 -17.11 -1.13 -25.58
N GLU A 508 -18.13 -0.39 -25.99
CA GLU A 508 -18.23 1.07 -25.81
C GLU A 508 -18.25 1.47 -24.33
N LEU A 509 -19.00 0.73 -23.49
CA LEU A 509 -19.02 0.95 -22.04
C LEU A 509 -17.64 0.73 -21.41
N LEU A 510 -16.97 -0.38 -21.73
CA LEU A 510 -15.64 -0.68 -21.20
C LEU A 510 -14.58 0.32 -21.68
N GLN A 511 -14.60 0.66 -22.95
CA GLN A 511 -13.71 1.66 -23.53
C GLN A 511 -13.90 3.00 -22.81
N TRP A 512 -15.16 3.42 -22.60
CA TRP A 512 -15.50 4.66 -21.92
C TRP A 512 -15.06 4.64 -20.46
N LEU A 513 -15.31 3.54 -19.74
CA LEU A 513 -14.92 3.39 -18.33
C LEU A 513 -13.41 3.51 -18.14
N VAL A 514 -12.62 2.81 -18.95
CA VAL A 514 -11.16 2.87 -18.89
C VAL A 514 -10.63 4.24 -19.28
N LYS A 515 -11.20 4.87 -20.33
CA LYS A 515 -10.81 6.21 -20.74
C LYS A 515 -11.08 7.27 -19.66
N ASN A 516 -12.21 7.16 -18.97
CA ASN A 516 -12.71 8.19 -18.06
C ASN A 516 -12.57 7.82 -16.57
N HIS A 517 -11.81 6.78 -16.21
CA HIS A 517 -11.76 6.28 -14.82
C HIS A 517 -11.33 7.34 -13.79
N LEU A 518 -10.55 8.35 -14.20
CA LEU A 518 -10.10 9.46 -13.34
C LEU A 518 -11.08 10.63 -13.26
N VAL A 519 -12.10 10.71 -14.14
CA VAL A 519 -12.96 11.89 -14.24
C VAL A 519 -13.71 12.15 -12.94
N MET A 520 -14.32 11.12 -12.35
CA MET A 520 -15.10 11.28 -11.13
C MET A 520 -14.24 11.66 -9.92
N SER A 521 -13.07 11.06 -9.79
CA SER A 521 -12.12 11.41 -8.72
C SER A 521 -11.58 12.83 -8.88
N SER A 522 -11.27 13.25 -10.12
CA SER A 522 -10.79 14.59 -10.43
C SER A 522 -11.86 15.64 -10.10
N ILE A 523 -13.09 15.47 -10.58
CA ILE A 523 -14.17 16.44 -10.32
C ILE A 523 -14.47 16.51 -8.81
N SER A 524 -14.58 15.38 -8.13
CA SER A 524 -14.87 15.38 -6.69
C SER A 524 -13.80 16.09 -5.85
N GLN A 525 -12.56 16.13 -6.31
CA GLN A 525 -11.43 16.70 -5.57
C GLN A 525 -11.06 18.12 -6.03
N LYS A 526 -11.34 18.50 -7.30
CA LYS A 526 -10.85 19.76 -7.87
C LYS A 526 -11.93 20.83 -8.03
N THR A 527 -13.22 20.45 -8.03
CA THR A 527 -14.30 21.41 -8.31
C THR A 527 -15.33 21.42 -7.17
N ASP A 528 -16.18 22.44 -7.12
CA ASP A 528 -17.31 22.48 -6.20
C ASP A 528 -18.43 21.57 -6.68
N ILE A 529 -18.60 20.42 -6.06
CA ILE A 529 -19.64 19.43 -6.40
C ILE A 529 -21.07 19.88 -6.04
N HIS A 530 -21.23 21.02 -5.41
CA HIS A 530 -22.53 21.63 -5.11
C HIS A 530 -22.93 22.69 -6.14
N ASP A 531 -22.02 23.02 -7.05
CA ASP A 531 -22.29 23.90 -8.17
C ASP A 531 -23.11 23.14 -9.24
N PRO A 532 -24.29 23.63 -9.61
CA PRO A 532 -25.14 23.03 -10.65
C PRO A 532 -24.42 22.87 -12.00
N GLU A 533 -23.52 23.80 -12.36
CA GLU A 533 -22.76 23.73 -13.60
C GLU A 533 -21.76 22.57 -13.58
N THR A 534 -21.09 22.38 -12.45
CA THR A 534 -20.18 21.23 -12.25
C THR A 534 -20.92 19.90 -12.43
N ILE A 535 -22.11 19.77 -11.84
CA ILE A 535 -22.96 18.56 -12.00
C ILE A 535 -23.42 18.42 -13.46
N GLU A 536 -23.78 19.54 -14.13
CA GLU A 536 -24.18 19.49 -15.53
C GLU A 536 -23.04 19.02 -16.44
N GLN A 537 -21.85 19.56 -16.31
CA GLN A 537 -20.68 19.16 -17.08
C GLN A 537 -20.33 17.69 -16.85
N PHE A 538 -20.37 17.25 -15.60
CA PHE A 538 -20.13 15.85 -15.26
C PHE A 538 -21.17 14.92 -15.87
N THR A 539 -22.48 15.28 -15.79
CA THR A 539 -23.56 14.48 -16.36
C THR A 539 -23.57 14.49 -17.88
N LYS A 540 -23.09 15.56 -18.56
CA LYS A 540 -22.83 15.54 -20.00
C LYS A 540 -21.72 14.54 -20.39
N THR A 541 -20.71 14.41 -19.55
CA THR A 541 -19.62 13.43 -19.79
C THR A 541 -20.07 12.00 -19.53
N VAL A 542 -20.81 11.76 -18.42
CA VAL A 542 -21.27 10.42 -18.02
C VAL A 542 -22.48 9.95 -18.83
N ASP A 543 -23.35 10.84 -19.26
CA ASP A 543 -24.50 10.72 -20.15
C ASP A 543 -25.58 9.68 -19.78
N SER A 544 -25.31 8.68 -18.97
CA SER A 544 -26.25 7.62 -18.63
C SER A 544 -26.11 7.12 -17.20
N LEU A 545 -27.20 6.59 -16.63
CA LEU A 545 -27.21 5.95 -15.32
C LEU A 545 -26.31 4.71 -15.25
N GLU A 546 -26.23 3.97 -16.34
CA GLU A 546 -25.36 2.80 -16.42
C GLU A 546 -23.91 3.20 -16.25
N LYS A 547 -23.39 4.14 -17.04
CA LYS A 547 -22.02 4.65 -16.91
C LYS A 547 -21.78 5.24 -15.52
N LEU A 548 -22.75 5.99 -14.96
CA LEU A 548 -22.64 6.56 -13.63
C LEU A 548 -22.49 5.48 -12.56
N ASN A 549 -23.25 4.41 -12.62
CA ASN A 549 -23.21 3.32 -11.68
C ASN A 549 -21.86 2.58 -11.72
N TYR A 550 -21.36 2.27 -12.91
CA TYR A 550 -20.08 1.58 -13.07
C TYR A 550 -18.89 2.46 -12.64
N ILE A 551 -18.85 3.73 -13.08
CA ILE A 551 -17.72 4.60 -12.78
C ILE A 551 -17.64 4.94 -11.28
N TYR A 552 -18.77 5.09 -10.60
CA TYR A 552 -18.81 5.33 -9.16
C TYR A 552 -18.17 4.18 -8.38
N ILE A 553 -18.56 2.96 -8.66
CA ILE A 553 -17.99 1.78 -8.00
C ILE A 553 -16.52 1.59 -8.37
N LEU A 554 -16.15 1.80 -9.65
CA LEU A 554 -14.77 1.74 -10.11
C LEU A 554 -13.90 2.75 -9.34
N THR A 555 -14.29 4.02 -9.31
CA THR A 555 -13.52 5.11 -8.67
C THR A 555 -13.30 4.86 -7.17
N ILE A 556 -14.31 4.42 -6.44
CA ILE A 556 -14.15 4.09 -5.01
C ILE A 556 -13.09 3.02 -4.81
N ASN A 557 -13.17 1.94 -5.60
CA ASN A 557 -12.28 0.80 -5.42
C ASN A 557 -10.87 1.04 -5.96
N ASP A 558 -10.73 1.91 -6.95
CA ASP A 558 -9.45 2.40 -7.43
C ASP A 558 -8.72 3.20 -6.35
N ILE A 559 -9.34 4.22 -5.77
CA ILE A 559 -8.74 5.00 -4.66
C ILE A 559 -8.38 4.09 -3.48
N ARG A 560 -9.27 3.18 -3.09
CA ARG A 560 -9.01 2.19 -2.02
C ARG A 560 -7.88 1.21 -2.36
N GLY A 561 -7.69 0.94 -3.65
CA GLY A 561 -6.64 0.06 -4.17
C GLY A 561 -5.29 0.74 -4.27
N THR A 562 -5.23 2.05 -4.47
CA THR A 562 -4.00 2.81 -4.66
C THR A 562 -3.20 2.92 -3.37
N ASN A 563 -3.83 3.39 -2.30
CA ASN A 563 -3.23 3.50 -0.98
C ASN A 563 -4.34 3.49 0.09
N PRO A 564 -4.32 2.55 1.05
CA PRO A 564 -5.34 2.47 2.11
C PRO A 564 -5.48 3.75 2.94
N THR A 565 -4.40 4.52 3.11
CA THR A 565 -4.41 5.77 3.88
C THR A 565 -5.07 6.93 3.15
N LEU A 566 -5.20 6.85 1.82
CA LEU A 566 -5.85 7.88 1.00
C LEU A 566 -7.38 7.81 1.08
N TRP A 567 -7.93 6.64 1.41
CA TRP A 567 -9.36 6.46 1.57
C TRP A 567 -9.81 6.89 2.97
N ASN A 568 -10.76 7.81 3.05
CA ASN A 568 -11.37 8.26 4.30
C ASN A 568 -12.84 8.60 4.10
N SER A 569 -13.58 8.81 5.19
CA SER A 569 -15.01 9.14 5.16
C SER A 569 -15.30 10.44 4.38
N TRP A 570 -14.41 11.41 4.41
CA TRP A 570 -14.56 12.66 3.67
C TRP A 570 -14.58 12.43 2.16
N LYS A 571 -13.60 11.70 1.61
CA LYS A 571 -13.57 11.36 0.17
C LYS A 571 -14.77 10.51 -0.23
N HIS A 572 -15.18 9.58 0.64
CA HIS A 572 -16.39 8.81 0.43
C HIS A 572 -17.63 9.71 0.30
N ASP A 573 -17.81 10.64 1.23
CA ASP A 573 -18.95 11.55 1.22
C ASP A 573 -18.97 12.45 -0.03
N LEU A 574 -17.82 12.97 -0.46
CA LEU A 574 -17.72 13.75 -1.70
C LEU A 574 -18.16 12.96 -2.94
N LEU A 575 -17.62 11.75 -3.11
CA LEU A 575 -17.98 10.89 -4.24
C LEU A 575 -19.45 10.50 -4.21
N LYS A 576 -19.96 10.19 -3.02
CA LYS A 576 -21.36 9.84 -2.82
C LYS A 576 -22.31 11.00 -3.13
N GLN A 577 -21.97 12.21 -2.73
CA GLN A 577 -22.77 13.41 -3.05
C GLN A 577 -22.76 13.68 -4.55
N LEU A 578 -21.58 13.62 -5.20
CA LEU A 578 -21.47 13.75 -6.65
C LEU A 578 -22.33 12.70 -7.37
N PHE A 579 -22.26 11.44 -6.93
CA PHE A 579 -23.11 10.35 -7.48
C PHE A 579 -24.59 10.62 -7.32
N LEU A 580 -25.06 10.99 -6.12
CA LEU A 580 -26.48 11.21 -5.86
C LEU A 580 -27.04 12.40 -6.64
N SER A 581 -26.30 13.52 -6.70
CA SER A 581 -26.70 14.72 -7.47
C SER A 581 -26.77 14.43 -8.97
N SER A 582 -25.75 13.71 -9.49
CA SER A 582 -25.74 13.31 -10.91
C SER A 582 -26.83 12.31 -11.26
N ARG A 583 -27.11 11.36 -10.37
CA ARG A 583 -28.19 10.38 -10.54
C ARG A 583 -29.56 11.05 -10.60
N LYS A 584 -29.81 12.01 -9.70
CA LYS A 584 -31.05 12.81 -9.70
C LYS A 584 -31.25 13.54 -11.04
N ARG A 585 -30.18 14.18 -11.55
CA ARG A 585 -30.21 14.89 -12.82
C ARG A 585 -30.43 13.95 -14.03
N LEU A 586 -29.75 12.80 -14.08
CA LEU A 586 -29.88 11.83 -15.18
C LEU A 586 -31.23 11.14 -15.20
N ASN A 587 -31.91 10.97 -14.04
CA ASN A 587 -33.26 10.40 -13.98
C ASN A 587 -34.35 11.34 -14.49
N ARG A 588 -34.00 12.61 -14.79
CA ARG A 588 -35.02 13.64 -15.11
C ARG A 588 -36.14 13.72 -14.07
N GLU A 589 -35.84 13.37 -12.81
CA GLU A 589 -36.77 13.60 -11.71
C GLU A 589 -37.03 15.10 -11.68
N GLU A 590 -38.31 15.49 -11.74
CA GLU A 590 -38.79 16.85 -11.92
C GLU A 590 -37.92 17.86 -11.16
N HIS A 591 -37.49 18.89 -11.86
CA HIS A 591 -36.85 20.03 -11.27
C HIS A 591 -37.86 20.74 -10.34
N GLU A 592 -37.93 20.33 -9.08
CA GLU A 592 -38.14 21.36 -8.06
C GLU A 592 -37.08 22.41 -8.30
N SER A 593 -37.52 23.63 -8.67
CA SER A 593 -36.53 24.67 -8.95
C SER A 593 -35.54 24.74 -7.80
N ASP A 594 -34.25 24.90 -8.10
CA ASP A 594 -33.20 24.97 -7.07
C ASP A 594 -33.58 25.97 -5.96
N SER A 595 -34.34 27.01 -6.32
CA SER A 595 -34.95 27.96 -5.41
C SER A 595 -35.94 27.33 -4.42
N PHE A 596 -36.75 26.34 -4.82
CA PHE A 596 -37.69 25.65 -3.93
C PHE A 596 -36.94 24.73 -2.94
N VAL A 597 -35.95 24.00 -3.41
CA VAL A 597 -35.11 23.13 -2.56
C VAL A 597 -34.35 23.96 -1.50
N VAL A 598 -33.80 25.10 -1.90
CA VAL A 598 -33.12 26.03 -1.00
C VAL A 598 -34.10 26.62 0.02
N ALA A 599 -35.30 27.04 -0.44
CA ALA A 599 -36.34 27.56 0.45
C ALA A 599 -36.80 26.54 1.49
N GLU A 600 -37.01 25.29 1.07
CA GLU A 600 -37.40 24.21 1.98
C GLU A 600 -36.29 23.85 2.98
N ARG A 601 -34.99 23.82 2.55
CA ARG A 601 -33.86 23.67 3.46
C ARG A 601 -33.77 24.77 4.50
N LYS A 602 -33.93 26.03 4.08
CA LYS A 602 -34.00 27.19 4.98
C LYS A 602 -35.12 27.03 5.98
N ARG A 603 -36.32 26.67 5.52
CA ARG A 603 -37.48 26.48 6.36
C ARG A 603 -37.24 25.38 7.40
N ARG A 604 -36.75 24.21 7.00
CA ARG A 604 -36.49 23.09 7.93
C ARG A 604 -35.40 23.39 8.94
N ALA A 605 -34.38 24.11 8.53
CA ALA A 605 -33.25 24.45 9.43
C ALA A 605 -33.68 25.49 10.50
N LEU A 606 -34.76 26.22 10.25
CA LEU A 606 -35.30 27.23 11.18
C LEU A 606 -36.48 26.74 12.04
N ASN A 607 -36.93 25.47 11.92
CA ASN A 607 -38.11 24.97 12.57
C ASN A 607 -38.09 25.08 14.12
N ASP A 608 -36.89 25.01 14.73
CA ASP A 608 -36.71 24.99 16.17
C ASP A 608 -36.35 26.37 16.77
N PHE A 609 -36.45 27.44 15.96
CA PHE A 609 -36.12 28.81 16.39
C PHE A 609 -37.36 29.65 16.65
N ASN A 610 -37.30 30.53 17.65
CA ASN A 610 -38.34 31.49 17.90
C ASN A 610 -38.37 32.61 16.84
N ASP A 611 -39.38 33.43 16.81
CA ASP A 611 -39.54 34.46 15.78
C ASP A 611 -38.45 35.53 15.81
N GLN A 612 -37.91 35.86 16.95
CA GLN A 612 -36.90 36.88 17.14
C GLN A 612 -35.52 36.40 16.59
N ASP A 613 -35.12 35.17 16.95
CA ASP A 613 -33.94 34.52 16.43
C ASP A 613 -34.04 34.31 14.92
N THR A 614 -35.22 33.88 14.47
CA THR A 614 -35.50 33.66 13.05
C THR A 614 -35.36 34.94 12.23
N ALA A 615 -35.75 36.09 12.74
CA ALA A 615 -35.59 37.38 12.06
C ALA A 615 -34.12 37.78 11.92
N VAL A 616 -33.31 37.58 12.95
CA VAL A 616 -31.84 37.86 12.89
C VAL A 616 -31.19 36.94 11.88
N ILE A 617 -31.50 35.63 11.90
CA ILE A 617 -30.92 34.65 11.00
C ILE A 617 -31.31 34.96 9.55
N LYS A 618 -32.57 35.22 9.27
CA LYS A 618 -33.09 35.53 7.92
C LYS A 618 -32.41 36.76 7.36
N ASN A 619 -32.12 37.76 8.14
CA ASN A 619 -31.45 38.99 7.69
C ASN A 619 -30.01 38.67 7.15
N ILE A 620 -29.28 37.85 7.84
CA ILE A 620 -27.94 37.41 7.41
C ILE A 620 -28.07 36.44 6.22
N TRP A 621 -29.02 35.52 6.25
CA TRP A 621 -29.24 34.54 5.20
C TRP A 621 -29.70 35.14 3.87
N MET A 622 -30.36 36.28 3.89
CA MET A 622 -30.70 37.02 2.67
C MET A 622 -29.45 37.56 1.95
N GLN A 623 -28.37 37.75 2.67
CA GLN A 623 -27.08 38.23 2.14
C GLN A 623 -26.16 37.09 1.66
N LEU A 624 -26.59 35.79 1.81
CA LEU A 624 -25.78 34.64 1.39
C LEU A 624 -26.26 34.08 0.05
N PRO A 625 -25.36 33.61 -0.81
CA PRO A 625 -25.71 33.02 -2.11
C PRO A 625 -26.48 31.69 -1.91
N SER A 626 -27.29 31.32 -2.87
CA SER A 626 -28.04 30.03 -2.85
C SER A 626 -27.12 28.82 -2.74
N THR A 627 -25.92 28.90 -3.30
CA THR A 627 -24.87 27.86 -3.21
C THR A 627 -24.47 27.55 -1.77
N TYR A 628 -24.51 28.53 -0.86
CA TYR A 628 -24.30 28.29 0.58
C TYR A 628 -25.28 27.24 1.12
N PHE A 629 -26.57 27.41 0.85
CA PHE A 629 -27.64 26.52 1.37
C PHE A 629 -27.66 25.16 0.67
N ALA A 630 -27.16 25.08 -0.54
CA ALA A 630 -26.98 23.81 -1.26
C ALA A 630 -25.85 22.96 -0.65
N LYS A 631 -24.84 23.62 -0.08
CA LYS A 631 -23.60 22.99 0.38
C LYS A 631 -23.72 22.30 1.73
N TYR A 632 -24.53 22.85 2.66
CA TYR A 632 -24.65 22.34 4.02
C TYR A 632 -25.89 21.47 4.23
N GLN A 633 -25.78 20.45 5.07
CA GLN A 633 -26.94 19.67 5.51
C GLN A 633 -27.85 20.52 6.41
N ILE A 634 -29.13 20.13 6.55
CA ILE A 634 -30.11 20.88 7.35
C ILE A 634 -29.64 21.06 8.78
N GLU A 635 -29.07 20.03 9.39
CA GLU A 635 -28.53 20.05 10.76
C GLU A 635 -27.34 21.01 10.91
N GLN A 636 -26.52 21.17 9.85
CA GLN A 636 -25.41 22.12 9.83
C GLN A 636 -25.96 23.55 9.73
N LEU A 637 -26.93 23.78 8.83
CA LEU A 637 -27.56 25.09 8.69
C LEU A 637 -28.24 25.50 10.00
N ALA A 638 -28.95 24.60 10.66
CA ALA A 638 -29.56 24.85 11.97
C ALA A 638 -28.53 25.20 13.05
N TYR A 639 -27.41 24.44 13.06
CA TYR A 639 -26.33 24.71 14.00
C TYR A 639 -25.66 26.08 13.74
N GLN A 640 -25.35 26.39 12.47
CA GLN A 640 -24.79 27.68 12.07
C GLN A 640 -25.75 28.83 12.39
N ALA A 641 -27.04 28.63 12.16
CA ALA A 641 -28.11 29.54 12.54
C ALA A 641 -28.14 29.83 14.08
N GLN A 642 -27.96 28.78 14.87
CA GLN A 642 -27.89 28.90 16.35
C GLN A 642 -26.66 29.77 16.76
N VAL A 643 -25.52 29.60 16.13
CA VAL A 643 -24.32 30.40 16.42
C VAL A 643 -24.57 31.87 16.06
N ILE A 644 -25.16 32.10 14.88
CA ILE A 644 -25.50 33.45 14.43
C ILE A 644 -26.43 34.18 15.41
N SER A 645 -27.50 33.51 15.86
CA SER A 645 -28.51 34.16 16.69
C SER A 645 -28.06 34.35 18.15
N ARG A 646 -27.35 33.38 18.72
CA ARG A 646 -27.03 33.35 20.16
C ARG A 646 -25.70 34.02 20.52
N GLU A 647 -24.68 33.89 19.66
CA GLU A 647 -23.33 34.33 19.98
C GLU A 647 -22.88 35.55 19.15
N GLY A 648 -23.50 35.77 18.01
CA GLY A 648 -23.14 36.89 17.12
C GLY A 648 -21.78 36.77 16.47
N ALA A 649 -21.35 37.88 15.83
CA ALA A 649 -20.06 37.94 15.13
C ALA A 649 -18.88 37.87 16.10
N GLY A 650 -17.80 37.23 15.69
CA GLY A 650 -16.61 36.92 16.51
C GLY A 650 -16.68 35.56 17.17
N SER A 651 -17.60 34.70 16.77
CA SER A 651 -17.72 33.34 17.30
C SER A 651 -16.93 32.32 16.50
N VAL A 652 -16.36 31.36 17.25
CA VAL A 652 -15.60 30.22 16.71
C VAL A 652 -16.16 28.95 17.36
N HIS A 653 -16.46 27.98 16.55
CA HIS A 653 -16.99 26.70 17.04
C HIS A 653 -16.23 25.52 16.48
N VAL A 654 -16.00 24.49 17.32
CA VAL A 654 -15.29 23.26 16.97
C VAL A 654 -16.17 22.06 17.24
N ASN A 655 -16.66 21.43 16.18
CA ASN A 655 -17.45 20.21 16.24
C ASN A 655 -16.67 19.00 15.78
N LYS A 656 -16.93 17.84 16.40
CA LYS A 656 -16.38 16.57 15.93
C LYS A 656 -17.36 15.94 14.93
N ARG A 657 -16.82 15.56 13.75
CA ARG A 657 -17.52 14.78 12.75
C ARG A 657 -16.72 13.53 12.44
N GLN A 658 -17.18 12.38 12.88
CA GLN A 658 -16.45 11.11 12.69
C GLN A 658 -14.97 11.24 13.10
N ASN A 659 -14.06 11.26 12.13
CA ASN A 659 -12.61 11.35 12.32
C ASN A 659 -12.04 12.77 12.09
N PHE A 660 -12.90 13.76 11.83
CA PHE A 660 -12.52 15.14 11.54
C PHE A 660 -13.09 16.13 12.53
N LEU A 661 -12.54 17.34 12.51
CA LEU A 661 -13.05 18.50 13.21
C LEU A 661 -13.63 19.46 12.19
N GLU A 662 -14.83 19.91 12.43
CA GLU A 662 -15.44 21.05 11.74
C GLU A 662 -15.24 22.30 12.59
N VAL A 663 -14.51 23.26 12.06
CA VAL A 663 -14.28 24.56 12.68
C VAL A 663 -15.11 25.58 11.92
N PHE A 664 -16.16 26.08 12.57
CA PHE A 664 -17.03 27.12 12.03
C PHE A 664 -16.67 28.47 12.66
N ILE A 665 -16.46 29.47 11.82
CA ILE A 665 -16.07 30.83 12.21
C ILE A 665 -17.08 31.80 11.62
N PHE A 666 -17.76 32.56 12.49
CA PHE A 666 -18.61 33.67 12.11
C PHE A 666 -18.02 34.96 12.66
N THR A 667 -17.55 35.85 11.80
CA THR A 667 -16.77 37.05 12.20
C THR A 667 -17.03 38.23 11.26
N PRO A 668 -16.82 39.50 11.70
CA PRO A 668 -16.74 40.61 10.78
C PRO A 668 -15.71 40.31 9.68
N ASN A 669 -16.05 40.63 8.45
CA ASN A 669 -15.15 40.44 7.33
C ASN A 669 -13.96 41.38 7.41
N GLN A 670 -12.76 40.83 7.22
CA GLN A 670 -11.53 41.61 7.19
C GLN A 670 -10.55 41.05 6.17
N LEU A 671 -9.76 41.91 5.56
CA LEU A 671 -8.72 41.48 4.62
C LEU A 671 -7.70 40.57 5.32
N GLY A 672 -7.35 39.46 4.67
CA GLY A 672 -6.41 38.49 5.25
C GLY A 672 -6.99 37.51 6.26
N LEU A 673 -8.31 37.46 6.42
CA LEU A 673 -8.96 36.55 7.37
C LEU A 673 -8.60 35.06 7.11
N PHE A 674 -8.51 34.65 5.84
CA PHE A 674 -8.06 33.31 5.46
C PHE A 674 -6.63 33.04 5.93
N TYR A 675 -5.73 34.00 5.74
CA TYR A 675 -4.33 33.89 6.19
C TYR A 675 -4.22 33.76 7.72
N LYS A 676 -4.90 34.66 8.46
CA LYS A 676 -4.93 34.58 9.94
C LYS A 676 -5.50 33.24 10.43
N THR A 677 -6.56 32.75 9.78
CA THR A 677 -7.18 31.46 10.13
C THR A 677 -6.24 30.31 9.84
N ALA A 678 -5.62 30.27 8.67
CA ALA A 678 -4.66 29.21 8.32
C ALA A 678 -3.50 29.16 9.33
N GLN A 679 -2.93 30.30 9.72
CA GLN A 679 -1.90 30.36 10.76
C GLN A 679 -2.41 29.87 12.12
N ALA A 680 -3.63 30.24 12.49
CA ALA A 680 -4.22 29.80 13.76
C ALA A 680 -4.39 28.28 13.82
N LEU A 681 -4.89 27.67 12.73
CA LEU A 681 -5.09 26.23 12.62
C LEU A 681 -3.77 25.45 12.62
N GLU A 682 -2.80 25.86 11.81
CA GLU A 682 -1.47 25.23 11.77
C GLU A 682 -0.73 25.31 13.10
N GLY A 683 -0.78 26.45 13.76
CA GLY A 683 -0.17 26.63 15.09
C GLY A 683 -0.82 25.80 16.19
N LEU A 684 -1.96 25.15 15.92
CA LEU A 684 -2.66 24.21 16.80
C LEU A 684 -2.50 22.76 16.36
N SER A 685 -1.60 22.48 15.41
CA SER A 685 -1.41 21.17 14.80
C SER A 685 -2.69 20.62 14.12
N LEU A 686 -3.52 21.54 13.62
CA LEU A 686 -4.71 21.23 12.83
C LEU A 686 -4.34 21.30 11.33
N GLU A 687 -4.40 20.16 10.67
CA GLU A 687 -4.22 20.05 9.23
C GLU A 687 -5.57 20.31 8.56
N THR A 688 -5.63 21.36 7.74
CA THR A 688 -6.83 21.69 6.97
C THR A 688 -6.94 20.77 5.77
N ILE A 689 -8.13 20.18 5.58
CA ILE A 689 -8.46 19.28 4.46
C ILE A 689 -9.35 20.01 3.45
N ASP A 690 -10.30 20.79 3.96
CA ASP A 690 -11.23 21.57 3.14
C ASP A 690 -11.56 22.87 3.86
N ALA A 691 -11.76 23.91 3.09
CA ALA A 691 -12.22 25.19 3.62
C ALA A 691 -13.27 25.81 2.71
N ASN A 692 -14.35 26.24 3.31
CA ASN A 692 -15.43 26.94 2.65
C ASN A 692 -15.50 28.35 3.21
N ILE A 693 -15.26 29.33 2.37
CA ILE A 693 -15.18 30.73 2.75
C ILE A 693 -16.37 31.45 2.11
N HIS A 694 -17.23 32.00 2.92
CA HIS A 694 -18.39 32.76 2.47
C HIS A 694 -18.38 34.16 3.08
N THR A 695 -18.54 35.14 2.25
CA THR A 695 -18.72 36.53 2.67
C THR A 695 -20.15 36.95 2.31
N THR A 696 -20.82 37.68 3.20
CA THR A 696 -22.14 38.26 2.93
C THR A 696 -22.06 39.23 1.76
N ASN A 697 -23.13 39.38 0.95
CA ASN A 697 -23.15 40.23 -0.22
C ASN A 697 -22.87 41.69 0.09
N ASP A 698 -23.19 42.16 1.31
CA ASP A 698 -22.88 43.48 1.82
C ASP A 698 -21.42 43.62 2.29
N GLY A 699 -20.64 42.54 2.26
CA GLY A 699 -19.25 42.48 2.66
C GLY A 699 -18.99 42.60 4.16
N GLN A 700 -20.03 42.67 5.00
CA GLN A 700 -19.88 42.89 6.45
C GLN A 700 -19.39 41.69 7.24
N PHE A 701 -19.84 40.51 6.91
CA PHE A 701 -19.53 39.29 7.67
C PHE A 701 -18.91 38.18 6.81
N ALA A 702 -18.07 37.40 7.43
CA ALA A 702 -17.52 36.17 6.88
C ALA A 702 -18.01 34.94 7.69
N MET A 703 -18.42 33.89 6.96
CA MET A 703 -18.87 32.62 7.51
C MET A 703 -18.01 31.50 6.94
N ASN A 704 -17.01 31.11 7.67
CA ASN A 704 -15.97 30.19 7.20
C ASN A 704 -16.10 28.85 7.92
N THR A 705 -16.06 27.78 7.15
CA THR A 705 -16.07 26.42 7.68
C THR A 705 -14.81 25.68 7.22
N PHE A 706 -14.01 25.23 8.17
CA PHE A 706 -12.82 24.43 7.91
C PHE A 706 -13.03 22.98 8.37
N ILE A 707 -12.68 22.04 7.55
CA ILE A 707 -12.60 20.63 7.91
C ILE A 707 -11.14 20.30 8.17
N CYS A 708 -10.85 19.91 9.42
CA CYS A 708 -9.49 19.72 9.89
C CYS A 708 -9.27 18.34 10.50
N ARG A 709 -8.01 17.88 10.49
CA ARG A 709 -7.54 16.71 11.23
C ARG A 709 -6.48 17.13 12.24
N HIS A 710 -6.57 16.65 13.47
CA HIS A 710 -5.52 16.94 14.46
C HIS A 710 -4.35 15.97 14.26
N LYS A 711 -3.15 16.51 13.95
CA LYS A 711 -1.96 15.69 13.59
C LYS A 711 -1.48 14.74 14.70
N VAL A 712 -1.68 15.11 15.96
CA VAL A 712 -1.18 14.36 17.13
C VAL A 712 -2.26 13.50 17.76
N LEU A 713 -3.44 14.07 18.01
CA LEU A 713 -4.53 13.41 18.77
C LEU A 713 -5.49 12.62 17.85
N GLY A 714 -5.40 12.79 16.54
CA GLY A 714 -6.30 12.13 15.60
C GLY A 714 -7.77 12.36 15.94
N SER A 715 -8.53 11.27 16.12
CA SER A 715 -9.94 11.31 16.48
C SER A 715 -10.23 11.32 18.00
N ASN A 716 -9.21 11.23 18.86
CA ASN A 716 -9.35 11.05 20.32
C ASN A 716 -9.42 12.37 21.11
N LEU A 717 -10.14 13.36 20.59
CA LEU A 717 -10.29 14.66 21.22
C LEU A 717 -11.41 14.68 22.28
N THR A 718 -11.08 15.17 23.45
CA THR A 718 -12.04 15.38 24.55
C THR A 718 -12.84 16.69 24.37
N LYS A 719 -13.91 16.87 25.15
CA LYS A 719 -14.64 18.16 25.17
C LYS A 719 -13.74 19.33 25.58
N ARG A 720 -12.80 19.09 26.49
CA ARG A 720 -11.83 20.10 26.97
C ARG A 720 -10.86 20.52 25.87
N ASP A 721 -10.38 19.56 25.08
CA ASP A 721 -9.49 19.85 23.95
C ASP A 721 -10.19 20.73 22.92
N LYS A 722 -11.45 20.43 22.58
CA LYS A 722 -12.24 21.23 21.64
C LYS A 722 -12.44 22.67 22.12
N LEU A 723 -12.79 22.87 23.39
CA LEU A 723 -12.92 24.19 23.97
C LEU A 723 -11.59 24.94 23.99
N GLY A 724 -10.49 24.26 24.28
CA GLY A 724 -9.15 24.83 24.24
C GLY A 724 -8.74 25.28 22.83
N ILE A 725 -9.06 24.48 21.82
CA ILE A 725 -8.83 24.83 20.40
C ILE A 725 -9.69 26.03 20.02
N GLN A 726 -10.96 26.03 20.35
CA GLN A 726 -11.90 27.11 20.08
C GLN A 726 -11.42 28.46 20.66
N GLN A 727 -11.04 28.47 21.93
CA GLN A 727 -10.54 29.67 22.61
C GLN A 727 -9.25 30.19 21.98
N LYS A 728 -8.32 29.30 21.64
CA LYS A 728 -7.05 29.67 21.02
C LYS A 728 -7.22 30.20 19.60
N ILE A 729 -8.16 29.66 18.81
CA ILE A 729 -8.46 30.23 17.49
C ILE A 729 -9.07 31.61 17.66
N LYS A 730 -10.03 31.77 18.57
CA LYS A 730 -10.69 33.05 18.83
C LYS A 730 -9.68 34.14 19.24
N SER A 731 -8.78 33.85 20.17
CA SER A 731 -7.75 34.80 20.59
C SER A 731 -6.82 35.18 19.44
N ARG A 732 -6.39 34.21 18.62
CA ARG A 732 -5.49 34.50 17.49
C ARG A 732 -6.13 35.31 16.37
N LEU A 733 -7.43 35.17 16.16
CA LEU A 733 -8.17 35.96 15.18
C LEU A 733 -8.36 37.43 15.66
N SER A 734 -8.37 37.65 16.97
CA SER A 734 -8.48 38.98 17.59
C SER A 734 -7.13 39.70 17.70
N ASP A 735 -6.00 38.96 17.62
CA ASP A 735 -4.66 39.56 17.69
C ASP A 735 -4.28 40.29 16.36
N GLU A 736 -3.78 41.52 16.46
CA GLU A 736 -3.27 42.30 15.31
C GLU A 736 -1.86 41.87 14.86
N GLY A 737 -1.19 41.03 15.61
CA GLY A 737 0.20 40.62 15.37
C GLY A 737 0.36 39.39 14.45
N ILE A 738 1.34 39.49 13.54
CA ILE A 738 1.77 38.31 12.72
C ILE A 738 2.61 37.37 13.57
N ILE A 739 2.15 36.15 13.78
CA ILE A 739 2.88 35.15 14.55
C ILE A 739 3.95 34.50 13.66
N LYS A 740 5.22 34.63 13.99
CA LYS A 740 6.31 33.87 13.38
C LYS A 740 6.22 32.43 13.86
N ILE A 741 5.79 31.52 12.96
CA ILE A 741 5.79 30.08 13.22
C ILE A 741 7.23 29.58 13.07
N GLN A 742 7.82 29.01 14.13
CA GLN A 742 9.10 28.32 14.02
C GLN A 742 8.90 27.02 13.24
N ALA A 743 9.54 26.92 12.09
CA ALA A 743 9.52 25.70 11.29
C ALA A 743 10.26 24.57 12.02
N PRO A 744 9.65 23.36 12.16
CA PRO A 744 10.35 22.21 12.68
C PRO A 744 11.51 21.83 11.74
N LYS A 745 12.63 21.31 12.32
CA LYS A 745 13.76 20.79 11.53
C LYS A 745 13.32 19.51 10.80
N TYR A 746 13.36 19.55 9.47
CA TYR A 746 12.96 18.43 8.62
C TYR A 746 14.15 17.57 8.19
N ALA A 747 13.89 16.25 8.01
CA ALA A 747 14.78 15.33 7.32
C ALA A 747 14.93 15.73 5.82
N LYS A 748 16.07 15.38 5.20
CA LYS A 748 16.32 15.63 3.78
C LYS A 748 15.18 15.08 2.93
N LYS A 749 14.64 15.87 2.01
CA LYS A 749 13.62 15.45 1.05
C LYS A 749 14.23 14.47 0.04
N VAL A 750 13.59 13.32 -0.13
CA VAL A 750 14.00 12.27 -1.08
C VAL A 750 13.60 12.62 -2.51
N PHE A 751 12.47 13.31 -2.64
CA PHE A 751 11.95 13.69 -3.94
C PHE A 751 12.26 15.15 -4.27
N THR A 752 12.73 15.40 -5.48
CA THR A 752 12.77 16.72 -6.09
C THR A 752 11.53 16.84 -6.98
N TYR A 753 10.58 17.65 -6.56
CA TYR A 753 9.39 17.96 -7.35
C TYR A 753 9.39 19.43 -7.70
N SER A 754 9.31 19.77 -8.97
CA SER A 754 9.15 21.15 -9.39
C SER A 754 7.71 21.59 -9.13
N THR A 755 7.53 22.62 -8.31
CA THR A 755 6.22 23.20 -8.04
C THR A 755 5.51 23.57 -9.35
N ARG A 756 4.31 23.03 -9.55
CA ARG A 756 3.44 23.35 -10.70
C ARG A 756 2.31 24.22 -10.22
N VAL A 757 2.04 25.28 -10.98
CA VAL A 757 0.92 26.19 -10.72
C VAL A 757 0.15 26.34 -12.02
N GLU A 758 -1.11 25.98 -11.97
CA GLU A 758 -2.05 26.20 -13.07
C GLU A 758 -3.13 27.17 -12.63
N ILE A 759 -3.40 28.17 -13.43
CA ILE A 759 -4.46 29.15 -13.19
C ILE A 759 -5.42 29.11 -14.38
N SER A 760 -6.65 28.72 -14.10
CA SER A 760 -7.71 28.63 -15.08
C SER A 760 -8.85 29.62 -14.75
N LYS A 761 -9.45 30.18 -15.76
CA LYS A 761 -10.65 31.05 -15.63
C LYS A 761 -11.89 30.20 -15.72
N ASN A 762 -12.79 30.38 -14.78
CA ASN A 762 -14.13 29.80 -14.95
C ASN A 762 -14.89 30.67 -15.93
N THR A 763 -15.29 30.10 -17.06
CA THR A 763 -15.96 30.82 -18.15
C THR A 763 -17.37 31.31 -17.78
N HIS A 764 -17.97 30.72 -16.76
CA HIS A 764 -19.35 30.98 -16.35
C HIS A 764 -19.48 31.69 -14.99
N SER A 765 -18.38 31.81 -14.23
CA SER A 765 -18.33 32.53 -12.97
C SER A 765 -17.22 33.59 -12.99
N SER A 766 -17.35 34.66 -12.19
CA SER A 766 -16.33 35.69 -12.03
C SER A 766 -15.12 35.24 -11.22
N THR A 767 -14.77 33.95 -11.23
CA THR A 767 -13.74 33.35 -10.39
C THR A 767 -12.57 32.77 -11.19
N ASN A 768 -11.42 32.62 -10.55
CA ASN A 768 -10.31 31.81 -11.06
C ASN A 768 -10.12 30.55 -10.18
N LEU A 769 -9.72 29.46 -10.83
CA LEU A 769 -9.21 28.27 -10.13
C LEU A 769 -7.68 28.28 -10.19
N ILE A 770 -7.02 28.27 -9.04
CA ILE A 770 -5.58 28.10 -8.89
C ILE A 770 -5.32 26.70 -8.36
N THR A 771 -4.64 25.87 -9.15
CA THR A 771 -4.16 24.55 -8.74
C THR A 771 -2.67 24.64 -8.44
N LEU A 772 -2.29 24.29 -7.21
CA LEU A 772 -0.91 24.24 -6.75
C LEU A 772 -0.52 22.79 -6.48
N GLU A 773 0.45 22.28 -7.22
CA GLU A 773 1.08 20.99 -6.96
C GLU A 773 2.51 21.22 -6.47
N THR A 774 2.81 20.78 -5.26
CA THR A 774 4.14 20.96 -4.64
C THR A 774 4.43 19.87 -3.60
N LEU A 775 5.66 19.86 -3.06
CA LEU A 775 5.97 19.01 -1.91
C LEU A 775 5.37 19.59 -0.64
N ASP A 776 4.86 18.70 0.23
CA ASP A 776 4.41 19.13 1.57
C ASP A 776 5.56 19.76 2.34
N GLN A 777 5.30 20.89 2.92
CA GLN A 777 6.25 21.63 3.73
C GLN A 777 5.53 22.33 4.88
N PRO A 778 6.25 22.63 5.96
CA PRO A 778 5.66 23.31 7.09
C PRO A 778 5.06 24.66 6.69
N SER A 779 3.86 24.88 7.20
CA SER A 779 3.14 26.12 6.99
C SER A 779 2.89 26.47 5.52
N LEU A 780 2.74 25.44 4.67
CA LEU A 780 2.50 25.65 3.24
C LEU A 780 1.23 26.45 3.01
N LEU A 781 0.12 26.06 3.66
CA LEU A 781 -1.16 26.76 3.51
C LEU A 781 -1.07 28.21 3.96
N SER A 782 -0.38 28.50 5.07
CA SER A 782 -0.14 29.86 5.55
C SER A 782 0.72 30.66 4.59
N LYS A 783 1.74 30.07 3.98
CA LYS A 783 2.58 30.73 2.98
C LYS A 783 1.79 31.08 1.71
N VAL A 784 0.98 30.15 1.22
CA VAL A 784 0.08 30.36 0.08
C VAL A 784 -0.92 31.46 0.40
N ALA A 785 -1.56 31.40 1.56
CA ALA A 785 -2.52 32.40 2.01
C ALA A 785 -1.89 33.80 2.17
N ASN A 786 -0.63 33.85 2.62
CA ASN A 786 0.13 35.11 2.68
C ASN A 786 0.38 35.72 1.27
N ILE A 787 0.76 34.87 0.30
CA ILE A 787 0.94 35.33 -1.09
C ILE A 787 -0.40 35.90 -1.63
N PHE A 788 -1.52 35.27 -1.36
CA PHE A 788 -2.82 35.76 -1.76
C PHE A 788 -3.15 37.09 -1.09
N PHE A 789 -2.89 37.21 0.20
CA PHE A 789 -3.09 38.44 0.97
C PHE A 789 -2.27 39.59 0.41
N ASP A 790 -0.94 39.41 0.20
CA ASP A 790 -0.02 40.44 -0.28
C ASP A 790 -0.39 40.95 -1.69
N HIS A 791 -1.10 40.14 -2.48
CA HIS A 791 -1.50 40.50 -3.85
C HIS A 791 -3.00 40.83 -3.98
N GLY A 792 -3.70 41.03 -2.86
CA GLY A 792 -5.12 41.41 -2.86
C GLY A 792 -6.01 40.37 -3.56
N ILE A 793 -5.83 39.10 -3.20
CA ILE A 793 -6.64 37.97 -3.68
C ILE A 793 -7.47 37.42 -2.52
N ASN A 794 -8.78 37.31 -2.73
CA ASN A 794 -9.69 36.67 -1.80
C ASN A 794 -9.94 35.23 -2.20
N VAL A 795 -9.84 34.30 -1.23
CA VAL A 795 -10.18 32.89 -1.36
C VAL A 795 -11.66 32.73 -1.07
N ILE A 796 -12.39 32.12 -2.00
CA ILE A 796 -13.81 31.77 -1.83
C ILE A 796 -13.96 30.34 -1.32
N SER A 797 -13.13 29.45 -1.84
CA SER A 797 -13.12 28.03 -1.44
C SER A 797 -11.71 27.47 -1.63
N SER A 798 -11.30 26.57 -0.78
CA SER A 798 -10.06 25.83 -0.97
C SER A 798 -10.24 24.34 -0.66
N ARG A 799 -9.58 23.50 -1.44
CA ARG A 799 -9.45 22.06 -1.18
C ARG A 799 -8.00 21.70 -1.06
N ILE A 800 -7.65 21.19 0.10
CA ILE A 800 -6.28 20.87 0.47
C ILE A 800 -6.15 19.35 0.42
N THR A 801 -5.30 18.84 -0.47
CA THR A 801 -5.11 17.39 -0.62
C THR A 801 -3.64 17.06 -0.44
N THR A 802 -3.30 16.50 0.71
CA THR A 802 -1.95 15.97 0.96
C THR A 802 -1.91 14.49 0.63
N LEU A 803 -1.01 14.10 -0.25
CA LEU A 803 -0.83 12.73 -0.76
C LEU A 803 0.62 12.30 -0.49
N GLY A 804 0.88 11.74 0.69
CA GLY A 804 2.25 11.46 1.13
C GLY A 804 3.03 12.76 1.35
N GLU A 805 4.12 12.98 0.58
CA GLU A 805 4.91 14.21 0.63
C GLU A 805 4.49 15.24 -0.46
N LYS A 806 3.52 14.92 -1.30
CA LYS A 806 2.98 15.85 -2.32
C LYS A 806 1.68 16.47 -1.84
N VAL A 807 1.54 17.74 -2.13
CA VAL A 807 0.31 18.52 -1.93
C VAL A 807 -0.26 18.90 -3.28
N GLU A 808 -1.56 18.71 -3.45
CA GLU A 808 -2.34 19.23 -4.56
C GLU A 808 -3.47 20.07 -4.00
N ASP A 809 -3.26 21.39 -3.96
CA ASP A 809 -4.20 22.34 -3.40
C ASP A 809 -4.92 23.10 -4.51
N ASN A 810 -6.23 23.18 -4.37
CA ASN A 810 -7.10 23.88 -5.30
C ASN A 810 -7.77 25.07 -4.60
N PHE A 811 -7.61 26.27 -5.15
CA PHE A 811 -8.17 27.49 -4.59
C PHE A 811 -9.09 28.16 -5.62
N ILE A 812 -10.34 28.39 -5.24
CA ILE A 812 -11.26 29.25 -6.00
C ILE A 812 -11.10 30.67 -5.45
N VAL A 813 -10.68 31.59 -6.31
CA VAL A 813 -10.28 32.94 -5.91
C VAL A 813 -10.89 34.01 -6.75
N VAL A 814 -10.95 35.23 -6.18
CA VAL A 814 -11.33 36.50 -6.87
C VAL A 814 -10.38 37.63 -6.50
N ASP A 815 -10.36 38.64 -7.29
CA ASP A 815 -9.68 39.93 -6.95
C ASP A 815 -10.40 40.62 -5.78
N ALA A 816 -9.67 40.90 -4.71
CA ALA A 816 -10.24 41.52 -3.50
C ALA A 816 -10.80 42.91 -3.73
N SER A 817 -10.34 43.64 -4.79
CA SER A 817 -10.74 45.01 -5.05
C SER A 817 -12.12 45.13 -5.70
N ASN A 818 -12.52 44.14 -6.50
CA ASN A 818 -13.74 44.24 -7.31
C ASN A 818 -14.59 42.93 -7.32
N GLY A 819 -14.16 41.89 -6.62
CA GLY A 819 -14.87 40.60 -6.56
C GLY A 819 -14.93 39.82 -7.87
N SER A 820 -14.14 40.20 -8.87
CA SER A 820 -14.10 39.57 -10.19
C SER A 820 -12.86 38.72 -10.43
N GLN A 821 -12.70 38.21 -11.65
CA GLN A 821 -11.51 37.45 -12.02
C GLN A 821 -10.24 38.29 -11.87
N ILE A 822 -9.16 37.64 -11.41
CA ILE A 822 -7.85 38.28 -11.26
C ILE A 822 -7.27 38.63 -12.64
N SER A 823 -6.57 39.79 -12.70
CA SER A 823 -5.98 40.25 -13.94
C SER A 823 -4.80 39.38 -14.38
N GLN A 824 -4.51 39.32 -15.68
CA GLN A 824 -3.38 38.53 -16.21
C GLN A 824 -2.03 38.91 -15.57
N ASN A 825 -1.84 40.19 -15.20
CA ASN A 825 -0.62 40.61 -14.52
C ASN A 825 -0.52 40.00 -13.12
N LYS A 826 -1.62 40.03 -12.35
CA LYS A 826 -1.69 39.36 -11.03
C LYS A 826 -1.51 37.85 -11.16
N GLU A 827 -2.12 37.21 -12.17
CA GLU A 827 -1.93 35.78 -12.46
C GLU A 827 -0.44 35.42 -12.62
N ARG A 828 0.30 36.20 -13.42
CA ARG A 828 1.75 35.97 -13.64
C ARG A 828 2.56 36.15 -12.38
N ILE A 829 2.31 37.18 -11.58
CA ILE A 829 3.03 37.46 -10.34
C ILE A 829 2.78 36.35 -9.32
N VAL A 830 1.51 36.01 -9.10
CA VAL A 830 1.11 34.98 -8.12
C VAL A 830 1.62 33.61 -8.54
N SER A 831 1.51 33.26 -9.81
CA SER A 831 2.07 31.99 -10.33
C SER A 831 3.59 31.92 -10.10
N ALA A 832 4.33 33.01 -10.34
CA ALA A 832 5.77 33.05 -10.12
C ALA A 832 6.12 32.90 -8.62
N LYS A 833 5.37 33.55 -7.72
CA LYS A 833 5.57 33.45 -6.26
C LYS A 833 5.25 32.08 -5.72
N LEU A 834 4.15 31.46 -6.17
CA LEU A 834 3.76 30.10 -5.77
C LEU A 834 4.75 29.04 -6.29
N LYS A 835 5.32 29.23 -7.48
CA LYS A 835 6.36 28.33 -8.02
C LYS A 835 7.67 28.34 -7.20
N ASN A 836 7.90 29.40 -6.44
CA ASN A 836 9.09 29.54 -5.61
C ASN A 836 8.90 29.08 -4.15
N LEU A 837 7.74 28.52 -3.82
CA LEU A 837 7.50 27.85 -2.54
C LEU A 837 8.18 26.49 -2.51
#